data_a99028a4b958c3927fdeb9de25c284b7
#
_entry.id   a99028a4b958c3927fdeb9de25c284b7
#
_cell.length_a   1.000
_cell.length_b   1.000
_cell.length_c   1.000
_cell.angle_alpha   90.00
_cell.angle_beta   90.00
_cell.angle_gamma   90.00
#
_symmetry.space_group_name_H-M   'P 1'
#
loop_
_entity.id
_entity.type
_entity.pdbx_description
1 polymer ?
#
loop_
_entity_poly.entity_id
_entity_poly.type
_entity_poly.pdbx_seq_one_letter_code
_entity_poly.pdbx_strand_id
1 'polypeptide(L)'
;MLRISSFLCVALSIFSIAADAATASLIEQLTDLSKRFSTAIIYNTSLLAGLTVEPSTQTTLEQTLDLWLTPRQLSWQKTASGIVIFQTATSVPAPAISIPETNNTQVIEEVTVTESLPTPSNGDAYNRNYQQAINYAQQIKSNYVGQSEIAVGAMLNQLPAENLAEALQAVPGISITRDRGEALNINAMGLGAEYQLTLFNGHRLANTENVRNSNQYGQQHRFDIFSAGLFSNIAVYKTTNSSLPSGAVGATVNLLSDDPLAYQDNNLQVMLTTAALEGEQNLQPSFGLTGNAKTADGNLAVMIKMNYENRLQRQFQFETWHWGENGGAPQPYQWPDINKNILVPTDGLALTIENEDRTRATYYGALAWQATERLKLNTLWFRSDTDFSFDEHRISINPQSQSAQAQVNDENNSLNQFVFNAVNAKTSREESNLYYANQTIQVDANWQPSAHLPLTLSPFYSSSKANSKTKEPITRVHVATSPMQADVALQNTSVDNFNFTSNLGLVSSYSHISQMSKRTINVLNEVQEWGIDSHFSAENSWGLQALDIGFLHSTQSYHYARKDISLSPSALEQLPNLDGRWLEPIANQFSAGFMNAEVQPWLIPKSDLLQLYDIDLPFAEMNESDRLNSYKVSFASKEGYISSQWQFEQVTLSTGLRYSNTLSETQGSQLTKTGGVAPINSSNNDSAWLPSVNLKWQPSQYWQWRAGFNRALNRPNYSDLNPKLHVNSGGLPYAELGNPNLQPVIANTSTLSVNWQQQSVSAQLLGFNHHMNNFIVEQAASFNYQGQHYNSLQRTNDGQAQVNGLQASSQWQLPQYSQWFLQSQLSASITHINKADVSTSAGNHFKVEGVSDWTGNLRFLVSDKKWQAAFNINYRSDFLEQRDISNNASSYVEDYTSTDLSFSWFYSANASLRLDMFNATNETLTRTAKTDYASSLMKAEEFGRRVVVSLSLRI
;
A
#
# COMPACT_ATOMS: atom_id res chain seq x y z
N MET A 1 11.71 -36.76 -5.01
CA MET A 1 13.08 -36.63 -4.50
C MET A 1 14.17 -36.89 -5.55
N LEU A 2 13.94 -36.72 -6.82
CA LEU A 2 14.95 -37.06 -7.87
C LEU A 2 15.05 -36.03 -9.00
N ARG A 3 14.73 -34.77 -8.77
CA ARG A 3 14.93 -33.66 -9.74
C ARG A 3 15.57 -32.40 -9.16
N ILE A 4 16.04 -32.44 -7.92
CA ILE A 4 16.75 -31.29 -7.26
C ILE A 4 18.27 -31.42 -7.36
N SER A 5 18.82 -32.61 -7.66
CA SER A 5 20.27 -32.82 -7.77
C SER A 5 20.90 -32.30 -9.08
N SER A 6 20.11 -31.99 -10.10
CA SER A 6 20.67 -31.52 -11.39
C SER A 6 20.86 -30.00 -11.47
N PHE A 7 20.25 -29.21 -10.57
CA PHE A 7 20.42 -27.76 -10.57
C PHE A 7 21.57 -27.26 -9.66
N LEU A 8 22.01 -28.11 -8.73
CA LEU A 8 23.14 -27.74 -7.83
C LEU A 8 24.52 -27.98 -8.46
N CYS A 9 24.61 -28.83 -9.49
CA CYS A 9 25.89 -29.15 -10.17
C CYS A 9 26.32 -28.10 -11.21
N VAL A 10 25.42 -27.24 -11.70
CA VAL A 10 25.77 -26.19 -12.68
C VAL A 10 26.30 -24.92 -11.98
N ALA A 11 26.01 -24.73 -10.70
CA ALA A 11 26.53 -23.59 -9.94
C ALA A 11 27.91 -23.80 -9.33
N LEU A 12 28.44 -25.04 -9.33
CA LEU A 12 29.73 -25.37 -8.71
C LEU A 12 30.89 -25.53 -9.70
N SER A 13 30.65 -25.42 -10.99
CA SER A 13 31.67 -25.63 -12.03
C SER A 13 32.29 -24.35 -12.63
N ILE A 14 32.02 -23.17 -12.06
CA ILE A 14 32.58 -21.90 -12.55
C ILE A 14 33.70 -21.34 -11.62
N PHE A 15 34.05 -22.04 -10.56
CA PHE A 15 35.12 -21.62 -9.65
C PHE A 15 36.39 -22.48 -9.78
N SER A 16 37.04 -22.43 -10.90
CA SER A 16 38.46 -22.72 -10.95
C SER A 16 39.06 -22.11 -12.21
N ILE A 17 39.71 -20.96 -12.09
CA ILE A 17 40.83 -20.53 -12.93
C ILE A 17 41.38 -19.21 -12.33
N ALA A 18 42.72 -19.22 -12.15
CA ALA A 18 43.69 -18.16 -11.99
C ALA A 18 44.14 -17.82 -10.55
N ALA A 19 45.11 -18.59 -10.13
CA ALA A 19 46.15 -18.10 -9.25
C ALA A 19 47.35 -17.69 -10.13
N ASP A 20 47.59 -16.38 -10.26
CA ASP A 20 48.91 -15.89 -10.70
C ASP A 20 49.26 -14.62 -9.90
N ALA A 21 50.54 -14.47 -9.62
CA ALA A 21 51.17 -13.62 -8.63
C ALA A 21 50.62 -12.18 -8.58
N ALA A 22 49.94 -11.85 -7.51
CA ALA A 22 49.32 -10.56 -7.30
C ALA A 22 50.23 -9.61 -6.54
N THR A 23 50.51 -8.46 -7.14
CA THR A 23 50.78 -7.24 -6.36
C THR A 23 49.52 -6.95 -5.54
N ALA A 24 49.62 -7.04 -4.23
CA ALA A 24 48.49 -6.75 -3.34
C ALA A 24 48.23 -5.25 -3.28
N SER A 25 46.96 -4.83 -3.12
CA SER A 25 46.62 -3.42 -3.00
C SER A 25 47.27 -2.82 -1.75
N LEU A 26 47.69 -1.58 -1.81
CA LEU A 26 48.29 -0.87 -0.65
C LEU A 26 47.34 -0.88 0.55
N ILE A 27 46.04 -0.79 0.30
CA ILE A 27 45.03 -0.83 1.36
C ILE A 27 45.01 -2.18 2.10
N GLU A 28 45.11 -3.31 1.37
CA GLU A 28 45.17 -4.63 1.97
C GLU A 28 46.46 -4.82 2.79
N GLN A 29 47.57 -4.36 2.25
CA GLN A 29 48.86 -4.43 2.93
C GLN A 29 48.90 -3.55 4.18
N LEU A 30 48.31 -2.36 4.18
CA LEU A 30 48.18 -1.51 5.36
C LEU A 30 47.24 -2.13 6.41
N THR A 31 46.20 -2.83 5.98
CA THR A 31 45.31 -3.54 6.87
C THR A 31 46.01 -4.72 7.55
N ASP A 32 46.82 -5.44 6.83
CA ASP A 32 47.62 -6.54 7.39
C ASP A 32 48.70 -6.01 8.32
N LEU A 33 49.34 -4.91 7.94
CA LEU A 33 50.35 -4.22 8.77
C LEU A 33 49.75 -3.72 10.10
N SER A 34 48.57 -3.15 10.05
CA SER A 34 47.79 -2.74 11.22
C SER A 34 47.52 -3.89 12.19
N LYS A 35 47.14 -5.07 11.68
CA LYS A 35 46.95 -6.29 12.46
C LYS A 35 48.28 -6.80 13.06
N ARG A 36 49.33 -6.87 12.24
CA ARG A 36 50.65 -7.40 12.64
C ARG A 36 51.29 -6.60 13.75
N PHE A 37 51.12 -5.29 13.75
CA PHE A 37 51.71 -4.41 14.75
C PHE A 37 50.73 -3.91 15.81
N SER A 38 49.47 -4.40 15.80
CA SER A 38 48.37 -3.99 16.70
C SER A 38 48.21 -2.48 16.83
N THR A 39 48.42 -1.75 15.73
CA THR A 39 48.38 -0.29 15.68
C THR A 39 47.35 0.16 14.65
N ALA A 40 46.42 1.02 15.03
CA ALA A 40 45.44 1.57 14.11
C ALA A 40 46.14 2.45 13.05
N ILE A 41 45.86 2.19 11.77
CA ILE A 41 46.33 3.01 10.64
C ILE A 41 45.13 3.68 10.01
N ILE A 42 45.06 5.01 10.06
CA ILE A 42 43.97 5.85 9.61
C ILE A 42 44.35 6.53 8.30
N TYR A 43 43.59 6.37 7.27
CA TYR A 43 43.84 6.94 5.95
C TYR A 43 42.52 7.26 5.22
N ASN A 44 42.61 8.17 4.27
CA ASN A 44 41.50 8.39 3.33
C ASN A 44 41.67 7.39 2.19
N THR A 45 40.63 6.53 1.99
CA THR A 45 40.61 5.48 0.98
C THR A 45 40.77 6.02 -0.44
N SER A 46 40.33 7.23 -0.75
CA SER A 46 40.49 7.85 -2.05
C SER A 46 41.97 8.23 -2.36
N LEU A 47 42.80 8.44 -1.35
CA LEU A 47 44.24 8.71 -1.53
C LEU A 47 45.03 7.44 -1.86
N LEU A 48 44.50 6.26 -1.54
CA LEU A 48 45.19 4.98 -1.66
C LEU A 48 44.58 4.09 -2.75
N ALA A 49 43.48 4.51 -3.34
CA ALA A 49 42.76 3.75 -4.36
C ALA A 49 43.64 3.50 -5.60
N GLY A 50 43.72 2.25 -6.03
CA GLY A 50 44.53 1.84 -7.20
C GLY A 50 46.05 1.75 -6.95
N LEU A 51 46.54 2.06 -5.73
CA LEU A 51 47.95 1.90 -5.41
C LEU A 51 48.25 0.44 -4.99
N THR A 52 49.28 -0.14 -5.58
CA THR A 52 49.77 -1.49 -5.27
C THR A 52 51.20 -1.43 -4.69
N VAL A 53 51.52 -2.36 -3.80
CA VAL A 53 52.85 -2.49 -3.20
C VAL A 53 53.25 -3.98 -3.12
N GLU A 54 54.58 -4.21 -3.10
CA GLU A 54 55.08 -5.56 -2.82
C GLU A 54 55.09 -5.81 -1.31
N PRO A 55 54.88 -7.03 -0.85
CA PRO A 55 54.97 -7.39 0.55
C PRO A 55 56.35 -7.01 1.12
N SER A 56 56.38 -6.33 2.27
CA SER A 56 57.61 -5.86 2.90
C SER A 56 58.18 -6.92 3.81
N THR A 57 59.50 -7.12 3.75
CA THR A 57 60.29 -7.93 4.67
C THR A 57 60.84 -7.14 5.85
N GLN A 58 60.57 -5.83 5.96
CA GLN A 58 61.02 -4.97 7.03
C GLN A 58 60.47 -5.37 8.39
N THR A 59 61.29 -5.19 9.44
CA THR A 59 60.97 -5.66 10.80
C THR A 59 60.21 -4.61 11.64
N THR A 60 60.21 -3.34 11.22
CA THR A 60 59.53 -2.25 11.97
C THR A 60 58.38 -1.65 11.14
N LEU A 61 57.36 -1.17 11.86
CA LEU A 61 56.17 -0.54 11.28
C LEU A 61 56.55 0.74 10.51
N GLU A 62 57.38 1.57 11.11
CA GLU A 62 57.84 2.85 10.56
C GLU A 62 58.60 2.66 9.26
N GLN A 63 59.54 1.73 9.20
CA GLN A 63 60.31 1.44 8.01
C GLN A 63 59.45 0.90 6.86
N THR A 64 58.44 0.12 7.18
CA THR A 64 57.50 -0.38 6.16
C THR A 64 56.65 0.72 5.61
N LEU A 65 56.18 1.63 6.46
CA LEU A 65 55.34 2.78 6.04
C LEU A 65 56.18 3.74 5.19
N ASP A 66 57.42 4.04 5.55
CA ASP A 66 58.32 4.88 4.77
C ASP A 66 58.61 4.28 3.40
N LEU A 67 58.84 2.97 3.31
CA LEU A 67 59.08 2.26 2.06
C LEU A 67 57.89 2.30 1.10
N TRP A 68 56.66 2.19 1.63
CA TRP A 68 55.45 2.15 0.82
C TRP A 68 54.87 3.52 0.50
N LEU A 69 55.00 4.51 1.39
CA LEU A 69 54.31 5.78 1.26
C LEU A 69 55.18 6.88 0.62
N THR A 70 56.51 6.96 0.98
CA THR A 70 57.38 8.04 0.47
C THR A 70 57.48 8.06 -1.06
N PRO A 71 57.64 6.94 -1.78
CA PRO A 71 57.68 6.96 -3.25
C PRO A 71 56.41 7.42 -3.93
N ARG A 72 55.31 7.47 -3.18
CA ARG A 72 53.96 7.84 -3.64
C ARG A 72 53.51 9.22 -3.22
N GLN A 73 54.45 10.04 -2.70
CA GLN A 73 54.18 11.38 -2.19
C GLN A 73 53.14 11.38 -1.04
N LEU A 74 53.13 10.32 -0.26
CA LEU A 74 52.34 10.17 0.95
C LEU A 74 53.23 10.23 2.17
N SER A 75 52.72 10.83 3.22
CA SER A 75 53.39 10.94 4.51
C SER A 75 52.54 10.35 5.60
N TRP A 76 53.14 10.00 6.71
CA TRP A 76 52.43 9.50 7.87
C TRP A 76 52.86 10.21 9.17
N GLN A 77 51.97 10.23 10.12
CA GLN A 77 52.21 10.82 11.43
C GLN A 77 51.63 9.93 12.53
N LYS A 78 52.40 9.71 13.59
CA LYS A 78 51.98 8.96 14.77
C LYS A 78 51.21 9.89 15.70
N THR A 79 49.97 9.49 16.07
CA THR A 79 49.09 10.21 16.97
C THR A 79 48.73 9.35 18.17
N ALA A 80 48.06 9.89 19.17
CA ALA A 80 47.61 9.15 20.34
C ALA A 80 46.61 8.02 20.00
N SER A 81 45.89 8.13 18.86
CA SER A 81 44.87 7.18 18.39
C SER A 81 45.37 6.21 17.29
N GLY A 82 46.67 6.32 16.86
CA GLY A 82 47.24 5.48 15.81
C GLY A 82 48.10 6.28 14.82
N ILE A 83 48.28 5.72 13.63
CA ILE A 83 49.03 6.34 12.54
C ILE A 83 48.07 6.91 11.52
N VAL A 84 48.25 8.18 11.13
CA VAL A 84 47.46 8.87 10.10
C VAL A 84 48.29 9.05 8.84
N ILE A 85 47.78 8.63 7.68
CA ILE A 85 48.39 8.81 6.36
C ILE A 85 47.73 9.96 5.64
N PHE A 86 48.54 10.87 5.06
CA PHE A 86 48.10 12.06 4.33
C PHE A 86 49.06 12.36 3.15
N GLN A 87 48.57 13.19 2.22
CA GLN A 87 49.36 13.59 1.06
C GLN A 87 50.43 14.63 1.46
N THR A 88 51.65 14.47 1.01
CA THR A 88 52.76 15.43 1.27
C THR A 88 52.48 16.73 0.51
N ALA A 89 52.23 17.85 1.20
CA ALA A 89 52.02 19.14 0.59
C ALA A 89 53.32 19.68 -0.04
N THR A 90 53.30 19.90 -1.34
CA THR A 90 54.37 20.71 -2.01
C THR A 90 54.13 22.18 -1.66
N SER A 91 55.07 22.82 -0.98
CA SER A 91 54.93 24.20 -0.52
C SER A 91 54.98 25.19 -1.68
N VAL A 92 53.84 25.83 -1.93
CA VAL A 92 53.72 27.10 -2.67
C VAL A 92 53.15 28.10 -1.68
N PRO A 93 53.69 29.31 -1.51
CA PRO A 93 53.15 30.26 -0.52
C PRO A 93 51.77 30.76 -0.94
N ALA A 94 50.78 30.53 -0.07
CA ALA A 94 49.43 30.97 -0.30
C ALA A 94 49.24 32.44 0.08
N PRO A 95 48.44 33.22 -0.66
CA PRO A 95 47.85 34.43 -0.11
C PRO A 95 46.74 34.02 0.88
N ALA A 96 46.62 34.77 1.94
CA ALA A 96 45.59 34.61 2.97
C ALA A 96 44.19 34.68 2.36
N ILE A 97 43.48 33.56 2.36
CA ILE A 97 42.05 33.48 2.03
C ILE A 97 41.33 33.13 3.32
N SER A 98 40.46 34.03 3.71
CA SER A 98 39.41 33.80 4.71
C SER A 98 38.66 32.50 4.40
N ILE A 99 38.49 31.67 5.41
CA ILE A 99 37.70 30.44 5.38
C ILE A 99 36.27 30.84 5.04
N PRO A 100 35.69 30.38 3.91
CA PRO A 100 34.26 30.42 3.80
C PRO A 100 33.68 29.28 4.66
N GLU A 101 32.84 29.62 5.62
CA GLU A 101 31.94 28.66 6.21
C GLU A 101 31.21 27.98 5.07
N THR A 102 31.42 26.67 4.94
CA THR A 102 30.63 25.87 4.01
C THR A 102 29.19 25.83 4.50
N ASN A 103 28.41 26.80 4.09
CA ASN A 103 26.97 26.69 4.08
C ASN A 103 26.61 25.65 3.02
N ASN A 104 26.40 24.41 3.48
CA ASN A 104 25.76 23.35 2.69
C ASN A 104 24.28 23.71 2.54
N THR A 105 23.97 24.65 1.69
CA THR A 105 22.63 24.86 1.17
C THR A 105 22.45 23.89 0.00
N GLN A 106 22.12 22.64 0.31
CA GLN A 106 21.55 21.78 -0.71
C GLN A 106 20.12 22.29 -1.00
N VAL A 107 20.00 22.88 -2.12
CA VAL A 107 18.81 23.09 -2.89
C VAL A 107 18.00 21.79 -2.89
N ILE A 108 16.68 21.87 -2.72
CA ILE A 108 15.79 20.74 -3.01
C ILE A 108 15.78 20.58 -4.53
N GLU A 109 16.85 20.03 -5.08
CA GLU A 109 16.71 19.25 -6.28
C GLU A 109 15.67 18.17 -5.96
N GLU A 110 14.77 17.91 -6.86
CA GLU A 110 14.08 16.64 -6.95
C GLU A 110 15.05 15.60 -6.42
N VAL A 111 14.75 15.01 -5.24
CA VAL A 111 15.73 14.17 -4.55
C VAL A 111 15.96 12.96 -5.43
N THR A 112 16.82 13.15 -6.41
CA THR A 112 17.40 12.05 -7.14
C THR A 112 18.28 11.37 -6.12
N VAL A 113 17.79 10.25 -5.61
CA VAL A 113 18.52 9.43 -4.65
C VAL A 113 19.80 8.96 -5.32
N THR A 114 20.87 9.67 -5.05
CA THR A 114 22.18 9.40 -5.65
C THR A 114 22.92 8.25 -4.97
N GLU A 115 22.39 7.67 -3.91
CA GLU A 115 22.94 6.47 -3.29
C GLU A 115 21.86 5.44 -3.01
N SER A 116 21.70 4.47 -3.90
CA SER A 116 21.16 3.18 -3.50
C SER A 116 22.22 2.55 -2.60
N LEU A 117 21.89 2.38 -1.34
CA LEU A 117 22.77 1.71 -0.41
C LEU A 117 22.99 0.27 -0.88
N PRO A 118 24.24 -0.19 -0.96
CA PRO A 118 24.52 -1.56 -1.37
C PRO A 118 23.79 -2.52 -0.45
N THR A 119 23.22 -3.57 -1.03
CA THR A 119 22.61 -4.64 -0.25
C THR A 119 23.67 -5.25 0.65
N PRO A 120 23.42 -5.37 1.95
CA PRO A 120 24.46 -5.74 2.91
C PRO A 120 24.93 -7.17 2.71
N SER A 121 26.21 -7.34 2.80
CA SER A 121 26.90 -8.58 2.46
C SER A 121 27.44 -9.36 3.66
N ASN A 122 27.50 -8.77 4.84
CA ASN A 122 27.70 -9.41 6.13
C ASN A 122 27.11 -8.52 7.22
N GLY A 123 26.94 -9.04 8.44
CA GLY A 123 26.27 -8.31 9.53
C GLY A 123 26.89 -6.92 9.82
N ASP A 124 28.22 -6.77 9.76
CA ASP A 124 28.87 -5.47 9.98
C ASP A 124 28.64 -4.49 8.83
N ALA A 125 28.74 -4.96 7.59
CA ALA A 125 28.45 -4.14 6.42
C ALA A 125 26.95 -3.79 6.36
N TYR A 126 26.09 -4.73 6.71
CA TYR A 126 24.67 -4.55 6.83
C TYR A 126 24.32 -3.47 7.84
N ASN A 127 24.82 -3.58 9.05
CA ASN A 127 24.58 -2.61 10.11
C ASN A 127 25.09 -1.22 9.77
N ARG A 128 26.24 -1.09 9.12
CA ARG A 128 26.76 0.20 8.64
C ARG A 128 25.85 0.80 7.55
N ASN A 129 25.46 0.01 6.57
CA ASN A 129 24.57 0.46 5.50
C ASN A 129 23.20 0.84 6.03
N TYR A 130 22.68 0.11 7.01
CA TYR A 130 21.43 0.44 7.67
C TYR A 130 21.50 1.78 8.41
N GLN A 131 22.57 2.02 9.15
CA GLN A 131 22.79 3.31 9.83
C GLN A 131 22.98 4.45 8.82
N GLN A 132 23.68 4.22 7.72
CA GLN A 132 23.78 5.19 6.63
C GLN A 132 22.42 5.50 6.01
N ALA A 133 21.58 4.47 5.80
CA ALA A 133 20.23 4.64 5.30
C ALA A 133 19.34 5.47 6.24
N ILE A 134 19.41 5.20 7.54
CA ILE A 134 18.71 6.00 8.55
C ILE A 134 19.20 7.44 8.55
N ASN A 135 20.51 7.65 8.54
CA ASN A 135 21.09 8.99 8.51
C ASN A 135 20.67 9.76 7.27
N TYR A 136 20.64 9.09 6.11
CA TYR A 136 20.17 9.66 4.87
C TYR A 136 18.67 10.02 4.93
N ALA A 137 17.82 9.12 5.41
CA ALA A 137 16.40 9.40 5.63
C ALA A 137 16.18 10.59 6.58
N GLN A 138 16.95 10.65 7.66
CA GLN A 138 16.93 11.77 8.61
C GLN A 138 17.40 13.07 7.96
N GLN A 139 18.43 13.03 7.12
CA GLN A 139 18.92 14.20 6.39
C GLN A 139 17.87 14.74 5.43
N ILE A 140 17.25 13.88 4.60
CA ILE A 140 16.16 14.31 3.71
C ILE A 140 14.98 14.86 4.51
N LYS A 141 14.55 14.15 5.56
CA LYS A 141 13.50 14.61 6.46
C LYS A 141 13.86 15.96 7.11
N SER A 142 15.13 16.18 7.46
CA SER A 142 15.58 17.44 8.05
C SER A 142 15.57 18.58 7.03
N ASN A 143 15.88 18.31 5.77
CA ASN A 143 15.95 19.30 4.70
C ASN A 143 14.58 19.74 4.20
N TYR A 144 13.58 18.85 4.21
CA TYR A 144 12.21 19.23 3.86
C TYR A 144 11.64 20.20 4.88
N VAL A 145 11.17 21.36 4.45
CA VAL A 145 10.68 22.43 5.36
C VAL A 145 9.36 22.01 6.03
N GLY A 146 8.48 21.33 5.30
CA GLY A 146 7.22 20.79 5.82
C GLY A 146 7.38 19.49 6.62
N GLN A 147 6.29 18.79 6.87
CA GLN A 147 6.27 17.50 7.55
C GLN A 147 6.44 16.37 6.53
N SER A 148 7.46 15.55 6.68
CA SER A 148 7.68 14.37 5.83
C SER A 148 8.26 13.21 6.62
N GLU A 149 8.04 12.00 6.13
CA GLU A 149 8.69 10.77 6.55
C GLU A 149 9.31 10.10 5.33
N ILE A 150 10.50 9.57 5.50
CA ILE A 150 11.20 8.86 4.42
C ILE A 150 11.45 7.43 4.88
N ALA A 151 10.91 6.47 4.15
CA ALA A 151 11.24 5.06 4.31
C ALA A 151 12.25 4.68 3.23
N VAL A 152 13.45 4.30 3.63
CA VAL A 152 14.55 3.92 2.74
C VAL A 152 14.47 2.43 2.42
N GLY A 153 14.77 2.03 1.18
CA GLY A 153 14.70 0.65 0.74
C GLY A 153 15.47 -0.35 1.64
N ALA A 154 16.63 0.05 2.15
CA ALA A 154 17.37 -0.76 3.12
C ALA A 154 16.59 -0.99 4.43
N MET A 155 15.76 -0.04 4.86
CA MET A 155 14.87 -0.22 6.02
C MET A 155 13.65 -1.09 5.65
N LEU A 156 13.08 -0.88 4.46
CA LEU A 156 11.93 -1.65 3.97
C LEU A 156 12.29 -3.13 3.79
N ASN A 157 13.47 -3.41 3.27
CA ASN A 157 13.97 -4.78 3.10
C ASN A 157 14.29 -5.50 4.41
N GLN A 158 14.28 -4.83 5.55
CA GLN A 158 14.45 -5.44 6.88
C GLN A 158 13.12 -5.77 7.55
N LEU A 159 12.04 -5.20 7.05
CA LEU A 159 10.72 -5.45 7.58
C LEU A 159 10.19 -6.78 7.04
N PRO A 160 9.49 -7.56 7.85
CA PRO A 160 8.61 -8.57 7.32
C PRO A 160 7.48 -7.84 6.58
N ALA A 161 7.56 -7.78 5.26
CA ALA A 161 6.57 -7.13 4.42
C ALA A 161 6.45 -7.91 3.10
N GLU A 162 5.26 -8.35 2.79
CA GLU A 162 4.97 -9.07 1.54
C GLU A 162 4.72 -8.10 0.39
N ASN A 163 4.18 -6.92 0.70
CA ASN A 163 3.94 -5.86 -0.27
C ASN A 163 4.31 -4.48 0.29
N LEU A 164 4.15 -3.48 -0.54
CA LEU A 164 4.56 -2.12 -0.24
C LEU A 164 3.74 -1.47 0.88
N ALA A 165 2.43 -1.76 1.00
CA ALA A 165 1.59 -1.18 2.05
C ALA A 165 2.00 -1.69 3.44
N GLU A 166 2.36 -2.97 3.56
CA GLU A 166 2.87 -3.54 4.82
C GLU A 166 4.19 -2.87 5.24
N ALA A 167 5.08 -2.65 4.28
CA ALA A 167 6.32 -1.93 4.54
C ALA A 167 6.07 -0.49 5.02
N LEU A 168 5.09 0.20 4.44
CA LEU A 168 4.71 1.56 4.82
C LEU A 168 4.06 1.64 6.20
N GLN A 169 3.51 0.57 6.73
CA GLN A 169 2.95 0.53 8.08
C GLN A 169 4.01 0.84 9.17
N ALA A 170 5.29 0.64 8.88
CA ALA A 170 6.38 1.06 9.78
C ALA A 170 6.60 2.58 9.82
N VAL A 171 6.01 3.34 8.92
CA VAL A 171 6.11 4.81 8.87
C VAL A 171 5.14 5.41 9.89
N PRO A 172 5.60 6.28 10.80
CA PRO A 172 4.72 6.89 11.81
C PRO A 172 3.50 7.58 11.20
N GLY A 173 2.30 7.29 11.74
CA GLY A 173 1.02 7.86 11.31
C GLY A 173 0.43 7.25 10.05
N ILE A 174 0.97 6.13 9.58
CA ILE A 174 0.37 5.30 8.53
C ILE A 174 -0.28 4.07 9.17
N SER A 175 -1.49 3.77 8.75
CA SER A 175 -2.18 2.50 8.96
C SER A 175 -2.62 1.92 7.62
N ILE A 176 -2.98 0.65 7.61
CA ILE A 176 -3.39 -0.05 6.38
C ILE A 176 -4.81 -0.57 6.48
N THR A 177 -5.45 -0.74 5.35
CA THR A 177 -6.62 -1.60 5.20
C THR A 177 -6.19 -2.93 4.60
N ARG A 178 -6.82 -4.02 5.03
CA ARG A 178 -6.55 -5.37 4.55
C ARG A 178 -7.72 -5.92 3.75
N ASP A 179 -7.40 -6.66 2.71
CA ASP A 179 -8.35 -7.51 2.01
C ASP A 179 -7.77 -8.92 1.97
N ARG A 180 -8.50 -9.90 2.46
CA ARG A 180 -8.07 -11.32 2.53
C ARG A 180 -6.68 -11.50 3.16
N GLY A 181 -6.44 -10.82 4.28
CA GLY A 181 -5.16 -10.88 5.02
C GLY A 181 -4.01 -10.09 4.43
N GLU A 182 -4.08 -9.59 3.21
CA GLU A 182 -3.05 -8.76 2.59
C GLU A 182 -3.34 -7.27 2.74
N ALA A 183 -2.32 -6.46 2.96
CA ALA A 183 -2.45 -5.02 2.97
C ALA A 183 -2.79 -4.50 1.57
N LEU A 184 -3.90 -3.79 1.45
CA LEU A 184 -4.42 -3.30 0.18
C LEU A 184 -4.11 -1.82 -0.03
N ASN A 185 -4.52 -0.98 0.92
CA ASN A 185 -4.40 0.48 0.85
C ASN A 185 -3.75 1.02 2.11
N ILE A 186 -3.34 2.28 2.05
CA ILE A 186 -2.81 3.02 3.21
C ILE A 186 -3.76 4.14 3.62
N ASN A 187 -3.85 4.37 4.91
CA ASN A 187 -4.49 5.53 5.51
C ASN A 187 -3.41 6.36 6.20
N ALA A 188 -3.51 7.68 6.15
CA ALA A 188 -2.54 8.57 6.75
C ALA A 188 -3.20 9.81 7.34
N MET A 189 -2.63 10.36 8.42
CA MET A 189 -3.11 11.58 9.06
C MET A 189 -4.58 11.49 9.52
N GLY A 190 -5.06 10.30 9.90
CA GLY A 190 -6.44 10.07 10.28
C GLY A 190 -7.46 10.14 9.13
N LEU A 191 -7.02 9.97 7.89
CA LEU A 191 -7.88 9.98 6.72
C LEU A 191 -7.73 8.69 5.91
N GLY A 192 -8.82 8.21 5.32
CA GLY A 192 -8.90 7.02 4.50
C GLY A 192 -8.07 7.08 3.22
N ALA A 193 -7.97 5.95 2.53
CA ALA A 193 -7.13 5.79 1.34
C ALA A 193 -7.55 6.70 0.16
N GLU A 194 -8.81 7.08 0.08
CA GLU A 194 -9.37 7.96 -0.94
C GLU A 194 -8.85 9.41 -0.84
N TYR A 195 -8.31 9.81 0.33
CA TYR A 195 -7.75 11.14 0.57
C TYR A 195 -6.23 11.20 0.39
N GLN A 196 -5.59 10.09 0.00
CA GLN A 196 -4.16 9.99 -0.23
C GLN A 196 -3.86 10.11 -1.73
N LEU A 197 -2.70 10.66 -2.08
CA LEU A 197 -2.20 10.68 -3.45
C LEU A 197 -0.94 9.83 -3.55
N THR A 198 -0.93 8.85 -4.45
CA THR A 198 0.27 8.07 -4.74
C THR A 198 0.91 8.55 -6.03
N LEU A 199 2.20 8.86 -5.94
CA LEU A 199 3.05 9.28 -7.05
C LEU A 199 4.17 8.26 -7.26
N PHE A 200 4.70 8.23 -8.47
CA PHE A 200 5.92 7.54 -8.81
C PHE A 200 6.88 8.55 -9.45
N ASN A 201 8.02 8.81 -8.77
CA ASN A 201 8.95 9.89 -9.13
C ASN A 201 8.28 11.26 -9.35
N GLY A 202 7.30 11.61 -8.49
CA GLY A 202 6.58 12.88 -8.61
C GLY A 202 5.35 12.87 -9.54
N HIS A 203 5.10 11.81 -10.29
CA HIS A 203 4.01 11.72 -11.27
C HIS A 203 2.91 10.76 -10.82
N ARG A 204 1.65 11.07 -11.17
CA ARG A 204 0.50 10.23 -10.80
C ARG A 204 0.56 8.85 -11.45
N LEU A 205 0.18 7.85 -10.69
CA LEU A 205 -0.01 6.48 -11.18
C LEU A 205 -1.48 6.21 -11.52
N ALA A 206 -1.71 5.41 -12.54
CA ALA A 206 -3.01 4.82 -12.79
C ALA A 206 -3.30 3.72 -11.77
N ASN A 207 -4.54 3.65 -11.27
CA ASN A 207 -4.96 2.70 -10.25
C ASN A 207 -5.60 1.46 -10.87
N THR A 208 -5.25 0.27 -10.36
CA THR A 208 -6.03 -0.95 -10.59
C THR A 208 -7.22 -1.01 -9.63
N GLU A 209 -8.26 -1.74 -10.04
CA GLU A 209 -9.47 -1.92 -9.24
C GLU A 209 -9.70 -3.38 -8.89
N ASN A 210 -10.32 -3.64 -7.74
CA ASN A 210 -10.75 -4.98 -7.38
C ASN A 210 -12.03 -5.33 -8.15
N VAL A 211 -11.88 -6.02 -9.30
CA VAL A 211 -13.04 -6.37 -10.15
C VAL A 211 -13.91 -7.49 -9.61
N ARG A 212 -13.51 -8.14 -8.51
CA ARG A 212 -14.35 -9.13 -7.85
C ARG A 212 -15.53 -8.49 -7.13
N ASN A 213 -15.30 -7.37 -6.45
CA ASN A 213 -16.32 -6.61 -5.77
C ASN A 213 -17.00 -5.65 -6.74
N SER A 214 -18.33 -5.53 -6.64
CA SER A 214 -19.09 -4.62 -7.49
C SER A 214 -18.94 -3.14 -7.10
N ASN A 215 -18.42 -2.86 -5.90
CA ASN A 215 -18.20 -1.51 -5.39
C ASN A 215 -16.79 -1.05 -5.75
N GLN A 216 -16.69 -0.31 -6.84
CA GLN A 216 -15.43 0.26 -7.32
C GLN A 216 -15.40 1.74 -7.01
N TYR A 217 -14.40 2.20 -6.27
CA TYR A 217 -14.26 3.60 -5.86
C TYR A 217 -13.36 4.39 -6.81
N GLY A 218 -12.25 3.81 -7.24
CA GLY A 218 -11.42 4.30 -8.32
C GLY A 218 -10.32 5.29 -7.96
N GLN A 219 -10.37 5.97 -6.81
CA GLN A 219 -9.33 6.92 -6.37
C GLN A 219 -8.32 6.28 -5.40
N GLN A 220 -8.70 5.21 -4.73
CA GLN A 220 -7.83 4.50 -3.79
C GLN A 220 -6.73 3.76 -4.53
N HIS A 221 -5.46 3.98 -4.15
CA HIS A 221 -4.34 3.27 -4.75
C HIS A 221 -4.13 1.91 -4.07
N ARG A 222 -4.07 0.84 -4.87
CA ARG A 222 -3.78 -0.52 -4.43
C ARG A 222 -2.28 -0.78 -4.45
N PHE A 223 -1.74 -1.21 -3.32
CA PHE A 223 -0.32 -1.51 -3.15
C PHE A 223 0.01 -3.01 -3.25
N ASP A 224 -1.00 -3.87 -3.24
CA ASP A 224 -0.86 -5.33 -3.38
C ASP A 224 -0.39 -5.78 -4.78
N ILE A 225 -0.41 -4.88 -5.76
CA ILE A 225 0.10 -5.12 -7.11
C ILE A 225 1.61 -4.87 -7.25
N PHE A 226 2.25 -4.29 -6.22
CA PHE A 226 3.67 -3.98 -6.23
C PHE A 226 4.45 -4.85 -5.25
N SER A 227 5.53 -5.45 -5.73
CA SER A 227 6.51 -6.10 -4.88
C SER A 227 7.25 -5.08 -4.01
N ALA A 228 7.51 -5.38 -2.74
CA ALA A 228 8.16 -4.48 -1.79
C ALA A 228 9.56 -4.01 -2.25
N GLY A 229 10.32 -4.86 -2.96
CA GLY A 229 11.68 -4.56 -3.42
C GLY A 229 11.80 -3.73 -4.69
N LEU A 230 10.69 -3.27 -5.26
CA LEU A 230 10.69 -2.54 -6.54
C LEU A 230 11.25 -1.11 -6.39
N PHE A 231 10.93 -0.43 -5.30
CA PHE A 231 11.25 0.97 -5.06
C PHE A 231 12.45 1.11 -4.12
N SER A 232 13.30 2.09 -4.38
CA SER A 232 14.48 2.36 -3.53
C SER A 232 14.11 3.07 -2.25
N ASN A 233 13.16 3.99 -2.33
CA ASN A 233 12.71 4.80 -1.21
C ASN A 233 11.25 5.18 -1.38
N ILE A 234 10.62 5.58 -0.27
CA ILE A 234 9.26 6.09 -0.25
C ILE A 234 9.25 7.36 0.59
N ALA A 235 8.85 8.46 -0.03
CA ALA A 235 8.64 9.72 0.67
C ALA A 235 7.16 9.92 0.96
N VAL A 236 6.82 10.15 2.22
CA VAL A 236 5.47 10.44 2.68
C VAL A 236 5.42 11.89 3.13
N TYR A 237 4.81 12.74 2.32
CA TYR A 237 4.63 14.15 2.62
C TYR A 237 3.31 14.36 3.35
N LYS A 238 3.38 14.69 4.65
CA LYS A 238 2.22 14.96 5.52
C LYS A 238 1.74 16.40 5.44
N THR A 239 2.58 17.30 4.95
CA THR A 239 2.18 18.65 4.52
C THR A 239 2.53 18.82 3.06
N THR A 240 1.61 19.35 2.30
CA THR A 240 1.82 19.64 0.89
C THR A 240 2.57 20.95 0.72
N ASN A 241 3.47 21.02 -0.24
CA ASN A 241 3.97 22.27 -0.78
C ASN A 241 3.37 22.50 -2.18
N SER A 242 3.54 23.68 -2.73
CA SER A 242 2.96 24.03 -4.03
C SER A 242 3.61 23.31 -5.22
N SER A 243 4.81 22.74 -5.08
CA SER A 243 5.47 21.97 -6.14
C SER A 243 4.85 20.57 -6.33
N LEU A 244 4.25 19.99 -5.28
CA LEU A 244 3.56 18.70 -5.39
C LEU A 244 2.25 18.82 -6.17
N PRO A 245 1.88 17.84 -7.03
CA PRO A 245 0.59 17.81 -7.71
C PRO A 245 -0.60 17.88 -6.75
N SER A 246 -1.71 18.49 -7.17
CA SER A 246 -2.94 18.54 -6.38
C SER A 246 -3.57 17.15 -6.26
N GLY A 247 -4.40 16.88 -5.24
CA GLY A 247 -5.17 15.64 -5.13
C GLY A 247 -4.99 14.87 -3.82
N ALA A 248 -4.21 15.37 -2.86
CA ALA A 248 -4.08 14.80 -1.52
C ALA A 248 -4.55 15.78 -0.46
N VAL A 249 -5.45 15.35 0.40
CA VAL A 249 -5.85 16.05 1.63
C VAL A 249 -5.12 15.45 2.84
N GLY A 250 -4.92 14.14 2.85
CA GLY A 250 -4.21 13.41 3.91
C GLY A 250 -2.70 13.51 3.73
N ALA A 251 -2.13 12.63 2.92
CA ALA A 251 -0.70 12.62 2.60
C ALA A 251 -0.45 12.34 1.13
N THR A 252 0.71 12.81 0.63
CA THR A 252 1.23 12.41 -0.67
C THR A 252 2.32 11.37 -0.46
N VAL A 253 2.15 10.19 -1.04
CA VAL A 253 3.13 9.10 -1.03
C VAL A 253 3.84 9.08 -2.36
N ASN A 254 5.13 9.40 -2.37
CA ASN A 254 5.94 9.39 -3.58
C ASN A 254 6.88 8.17 -3.55
N LEU A 255 6.64 7.24 -4.44
CA LEU A 255 7.46 6.07 -4.67
C LEU A 255 8.65 6.49 -5.52
N LEU A 256 9.86 6.27 -5.03
CA LEU A 256 11.08 6.71 -5.70
C LEU A 256 11.82 5.51 -6.28
N SER A 257 12.21 5.62 -7.53
CA SER A 257 13.05 4.64 -8.20
C SER A 257 14.53 4.85 -7.88
N ASP A 258 15.34 3.83 -8.15
CA ASP A 258 16.79 3.96 -8.12
C ASP A 258 17.29 4.84 -9.27
N ASP A 259 18.34 5.62 -9.01
CA ASP A 259 19.14 6.25 -10.07
C ASP A 259 20.26 5.28 -10.49
N PRO A 260 20.24 4.75 -11.74
CA PRO A 260 21.30 3.84 -12.17
C PRO A 260 22.73 4.42 -12.11
N LEU A 261 22.87 5.75 -12.29
CA LEU A 261 24.18 6.43 -12.23
C LEU A 261 24.75 6.53 -10.80
N ALA A 262 23.89 6.42 -9.79
CA ALA A 262 24.33 6.51 -8.39
C ALA A 262 25.12 5.28 -7.92
N TYR A 263 24.97 4.15 -8.57
CA TYR A 263 25.73 2.94 -8.24
C TYR A 263 27.20 3.10 -8.60
N GLN A 264 28.10 2.72 -7.66
CA GLN A 264 29.54 2.80 -7.90
C GLN A 264 30.02 1.68 -8.81
N ASP A 265 29.52 0.46 -8.61
CA ASP A 265 29.94 -0.75 -9.30
C ASP A 265 28.79 -1.39 -10.07
N ASN A 266 29.14 -2.14 -11.12
CA ASN A 266 28.23 -3.07 -11.73
C ASN A 266 27.87 -4.17 -10.74
N ASN A 267 26.60 -4.49 -10.61
CA ASN A 267 26.17 -5.54 -9.69
C ASN A 267 25.01 -6.34 -10.26
N LEU A 268 24.91 -7.58 -9.81
CA LEU A 268 23.78 -8.45 -10.09
C LEU A 268 23.36 -9.12 -8.77
N GLN A 269 22.11 -8.97 -8.41
CA GLN A 269 21.52 -9.62 -7.25
C GLN A 269 20.44 -10.61 -7.69
N VAL A 270 20.47 -11.79 -7.12
CA VAL A 270 19.46 -12.83 -7.31
C VAL A 270 18.81 -13.13 -5.95
N MET A 271 17.49 -13.19 -5.92
CA MET A 271 16.73 -13.57 -4.75
C MET A 271 15.84 -14.76 -5.08
N LEU A 272 15.94 -15.81 -4.28
CA LEU A 272 15.10 -16.99 -4.35
C LEU A 272 14.27 -17.05 -3.07
N THR A 273 12.98 -17.14 -3.22
CA THR A 273 12.06 -17.13 -2.09
C THR A 273 11.09 -18.28 -2.20
N THR A 274 10.72 -18.86 -1.06
CA THR A 274 9.58 -19.77 -0.99
C THR A 274 8.75 -19.44 0.22
N ALA A 275 7.44 -19.59 0.10
CA ALA A 275 6.50 -19.34 1.18
C ALA A 275 5.66 -20.58 1.47
N ALA A 276 5.17 -20.68 2.69
CA ALA A 276 4.22 -21.69 3.15
C ALA A 276 3.10 -21.00 3.92
N LEU A 277 1.86 -21.34 3.61
CA LEU A 277 0.66 -20.93 4.33
C LEU A 277 0.22 -22.03 5.28
N GLU A 278 -0.23 -21.67 6.47
CA GLU A 278 -0.78 -22.61 7.46
C GLU A 278 -1.95 -23.43 6.85
N GLY A 279 -1.91 -24.73 7.03
CA GLY A 279 -2.93 -25.63 6.47
C GLY A 279 -2.77 -25.98 4.99
N GLU A 280 -1.77 -25.37 4.28
CA GLU A 280 -1.45 -25.69 2.89
C GLU A 280 -0.19 -26.55 2.77
N GLN A 281 -0.21 -27.50 1.84
CA GLN A 281 0.95 -28.37 1.59
C GLN A 281 1.86 -27.86 0.47
N ASN A 282 1.38 -26.96 -0.35
CA ASN A 282 2.10 -26.45 -1.50
C ASN A 282 3.01 -25.29 -1.14
N LEU A 283 4.29 -25.41 -1.48
CA LEU A 283 5.24 -24.30 -1.38
C LEU A 283 5.03 -23.31 -2.53
N GLN A 284 5.26 -22.04 -2.26
CA GLN A 284 5.03 -20.93 -3.18
C GLN A 284 6.38 -20.31 -3.58
N PRO A 285 7.03 -20.81 -4.67
CA PRO A 285 8.31 -20.30 -5.09
C PRO A 285 8.20 -18.94 -5.76
N SER A 286 9.17 -18.08 -5.49
CA SER A 286 9.30 -16.76 -6.08
C SER A 286 10.76 -16.49 -6.45
N PHE A 287 10.97 -15.60 -7.42
CA PHE A 287 12.29 -15.27 -7.96
C PHE A 287 12.42 -13.77 -8.18
N GLY A 288 13.54 -13.20 -7.75
CA GLY A 288 13.89 -11.79 -7.96
C GLY A 288 15.27 -11.66 -8.61
N LEU A 289 15.40 -10.70 -9.52
CA LEU A 289 16.64 -10.31 -10.16
C LEU A 289 16.75 -8.79 -10.16
N THR A 290 17.90 -8.26 -9.75
CA THR A 290 18.23 -6.83 -9.87
C THR A 290 19.63 -6.71 -10.44
N GLY A 291 19.78 -5.98 -11.54
CA GLY A 291 21.07 -5.74 -12.17
C GLY A 291 21.27 -4.27 -12.50
N ASN A 292 22.50 -3.78 -12.30
CA ASN A 292 22.93 -2.44 -12.67
C ASN A 292 24.24 -2.51 -13.43
N ALA A 293 24.33 -1.78 -14.52
CA ALA A 293 25.53 -1.67 -15.33
C ALA A 293 25.78 -0.22 -15.75
N LYS A 294 27.03 0.22 -15.65
CA LYS A 294 27.48 1.58 -15.94
C LYS A 294 28.64 1.53 -16.92
N THR A 295 28.69 2.47 -17.85
CA THR A 295 29.81 2.64 -18.79
C THR A 295 31.10 3.04 -18.06
N ALA A 296 32.24 2.76 -18.67
CA ALA A 296 33.56 3.03 -18.07
C ALA A 296 33.80 4.53 -17.79
N ASP A 297 33.23 5.41 -18.61
CA ASP A 297 33.27 6.86 -18.42
C ASP A 297 32.26 7.37 -17.38
N GLY A 298 31.39 6.48 -16.88
CA GLY A 298 30.41 6.78 -15.85
C GLY A 298 29.22 7.62 -16.31
N ASN A 299 29.08 7.93 -17.58
CA ASN A 299 28.10 8.86 -18.11
C ASN A 299 26.75 8.20 -18.46
N LEU A 300 26.73 6.89 -18.67
CA LEU A 300 25.53 6.13 -18.99
C LEU A 300 25.40 4.92 -18.07
N ALA A 301 24.21 4.74 -17.51
CA ALA A 301 23.90 3.56 -16.69
C ALA A 301 22.52 3.02 -17.00
N VAL A 302 22.39 1.71 -16.87
CA VAL A 302 21.15 0.94 -17.07
C VAL A 302 20.88 0.09 -15.84
N MET A 303 19.65 0.06 -15.40
CA MET A 303 19.17 -0.86 -14.36
C MET A 303 18.00 -1.69 -14.87
N ILE A 304 17.99 -2.95 -14.48
CA ILE A 304 16.87 -3.85 -14.71
C ILE A 304 16.49 -4.51 -13.38
N LYS A 305 15.18 -4.65 -13.13
CA LYS A 305 14.64 -5.48 -12.05
C LYS A 305 13.56 -6.39 -12.64
N MET A 306 13.54 -7.63 -12.18
CA MET A 306 12.50 -8.61 -12.49
C MET A 306 12.11 -9.31 -11.21
N ASN A 307 10.84 -9.46 -10.98
CA ASN A 307 10.33 -10.23 -9.85
C ASN A 307 9.17 -11.09 -10.34
N TYR A 308 9.21 -12.37 -9.99
CA TYR A 308 8.12 -13.32 -10.18
C TYR A 308 7.75 -13.89 -8.82
N GLU A 309 6.50 -13.82 -8.47
CA GLU A 309 5.97 -14.21 -7.17
C GLU A 309 4.75 -15.09 -7.36
N ASN A 310 4.72 -16.18 -6.61
CA ASN A 310 3.55 -17.04 -6.48
C ASN A 310 3.04 -16.97 -5.04
N ARG A 311 1.73 -16.78 -4.85
CA ARG A 311 1.08 -16.65 -3.56
C ARG A 311 -0.23 -17.41 -3.53
N LEU A 312 -0.34 -18.34 -2.59
CA LEU A 312 -1.59 -18.98 -2.20
C LEU A 312 -2.14 -18.29 -0.97
N GLN A 313 -3.43 -18.13 -0.91
CA GLN A 313 -4.17 -17.60 0.23
C GLN A 313 -5.41 -18.46 0.47
N ARG A 314 -5.72 -18.72 1.74
CA ARG A 314 -6.99 -19.30 2.17
C ARG A 314 -7.61 -18.39 3.20
N GLN A 315 -8.91 -18.23 3.11
CA GLN A 315 -9.69 -17.48 4.07
C GLN A 315 -10.87 -18.33 4.56
N PHE A 316 -11.06 -18.36 5.87
CA PHE A 316 -12.31 -18.80 6.49
C PHE A 316 -13.09 -17.57 6.90
N GLN A 317 -14.40 -17.58 6.65
CA GLN A 317 -15.23 -16.41 6.91
C GLN A 317 -16.60 -16.83 7.42
N PHE A 318 -17.08 -16.12 8.43
CA PHE A 318 -18.49 -15.97 8.75
C PHE A 318 -18.93 -14.58 8.36
N GLU A 319 -20.13 -14.43 7.80
CA GLU A 319 -20.73 -13.11 7.58
C GLU A 319 -22.25 -13.12 7.71
N THR A 320 -22.78 -12.02 8.21
CA THR A 320 -24.19 -11.62 8.11
C THR A 320 -24.21 -10.39 7.22
N TRP A 321 -24.92 -10.45 6.10
CA TRP A 321 -24.83 -9.39 5.10
C TRP A 321 -25.38 -8.05 5.58
N HIS A 322 -26.49 -8.08 6.35
CA HIS A 322 -27.04 -6.87 6.95
C HIS A 322 -27.68 -7.14 8.30
N TRP A 323 -27.56 -6.17 9.18
CA TRP A 323 -28.23 -6.08 10.46
C TRP A 323 -29.11 -4.83 10.47
N GLY A 324 -30.23 -4.88 11.19
CA GLY A 324 -31.11 -3.75 11.39
C GLY A 324 -31.93 -3.90 12.67
N GLU A 325 -32.60 -2.83 13.07
CA GLU A 325 -33.53 -2.86 14.19
C GLU A 325 -34.78 -3.68 13.85
N ASN A 326 -35.26 -4.50 14.76
CA ASN A 326 -36.46 -5.30 14.54
C ASN A 326 -37.67 -4.40 14.27
N GLY A 327 -38.30 -4.57 13.10
CA GLY A 327 -39.43 -3.74 12.65
C GLY A 327 -39.08 -2.33 12.19
N GLY A 328 -37.76 -2.00 12.03
CA GLY A 328 -37.27 -0.78 11.37
C GLY A 328 -37.47 -0.82 9.86
N ALA A 329 -37.61 0.33 9.21
CA ALA A 329 -37.65 0.41 7.76
C ALA A 329 -36.24 0.29 7.17
N PRO A 330 -36.03 -0.35 6.02
CA PRO A 330 -37.03 -0.91 5.10
C PRO A 330 -37.33 -2.42 5.25
N GLN A 331 -37.34 -2.95 6.46
CA GLN A 331 -37.44 -4.41 6.67
C GLN A 331 -38.81 -4.95 6.24
N PRO A 332 -38.85 -5.95 5.35
CA PRO A 332 -40.11 -6.57 4.98
C PRO A 332 -40.67 -7.52 6.05
N TYR A 333 -39.98 -7.71 7.17
CA TYR A 333 -40.25 -8.78 8.09
C TYR A 333 -39.84 -8.41 9.55
N GLN A 334 -40.64 -8.84 10.51
CA GLN A 334 -40.43 -8.66 11.91
C GLN A 334 -40.23 -10.00 12.60
N TRP A 335 -39.25 -10.09 13.47
CA TRP A 335 -39.12 -11.23 14.36
C TRP A 335 -40.23 -11.18 15.41
N PRO A 336 -41.14 -12.15 15.42
CA PRO A 336 -42.20 -12.14 16.39
C PRO A 336 -41.62 -12.28 17.79
N ASP A 337 -42.29 -11.66 18.77
CA ASP A 337 -41.93 -11.72 20.19
C ASP A 337 -40.59 -11.04 20.56
N ILE A 338 -39.91 -10.33 19.63
CA ILE A 338 -38.73 -9.56 19.87
C ILE A 338 -39.02 -8.05 19.95
N ASN A 339 -38.45 -7.36 20.93
CA ASN A 339 -38.58 -5.92 21.09
C ASN A 339 -38.05 -5.15 19.85
N LYS A 340 -38.63 -3.98 19.58
CA LYS A 340 -38.29 -3.18 18.41
C LYS A 340 -36.84 -2.68 18.39
N ASN A 341 -36.21 -2.46 19.53
CA ASN A 341 -34.86 -1.91 19.63
C ASN A 341 -33.77 -2.99 19.69
N ILE A 342 -34.06 -4.21 19.25
CA ILE A 342 -33.09 -5.31 19.19
C ILE A 342 -32.53 -5.39 17.77
N LEU A 343 -31.21 -5.55 17.66
CA LEU A 343 -30.57 -5.87 16.39
C LEU A 343 -30.89 -7.29 15.95
N VAL A 344 -31.37 -7.40 14.72
CA VAL A 344 -31.73 -8.67 14.07
C VAL A 344 -31.04 -8.79 12.72
N PRO A 345 -30.67 -10.00 12.27
CA PRO A 345 -30.16 -10.18 10.91
C PRO A 345 -31.31 -9.94 9.91
N THR A 346 -31.10 -9.06 8.97
CA THR A 346 -32.10 -8.66 7.96
C THR A 346 -31.87 -9.30 6.58
N ASP A 347 -30.75 -9.95 6.39
CA ASP A 347 -30.38 -10.65 5.18
C ASP A 347 -29.60 -11.93 5.53
N GLY A 348 -28.92 -12.55 4.56
CA GLY A 348 -28.30 -13.85 4.71
C GLY A 348 -27.19 -13.93 5.74
N LEU A 349 -27.07 -15.13 6.35
CA LEU A 349 -25.91 -15.53 7.14
C LEU A 349 -25.17 -16.63 6.39
N ALA A 350 -23.83 -16.59 6.40
CA ALA A 350 -23.05 -17.51 5.61
C ALA A 350 -21.74 -17.93 6.29
N LEU A 351 -21.33 -19.17 6.02
CA LEU A 351 -19.96 -19.63 6.18
C LEU A 351 -19.32 -19.77 4.80
N THR A 352 -18.09 -19.29 4.67
CA THR A 352 -17.36 -19.25 3.41
C THR A 352 -15.95 -19.75 3.58
N ILE A 353 -15.49 -20.61 2.68
CA ILE A 353 -14.06 -20.87 2.45
C ILE A 353 -13.71 -20.27 1.10
N GLU A 354 -12.67 -19.49 1.06
CA GLU A 354 -12.13 -18.96 -0.16
C GLU A 354 -10.69 -19.36 -0.35
N ASN A 355 -10.37 -19.91 -1.51
CA ASN A 355 -9.01 -20.24 -1.92
C ASN A 355 -8.60 -19.30 -3.05
N GLU A 356 -7.43 -18.72 -2.93
CA GLU A 356 -6.85 -17.83 -3.95
C GLU A 356 -5.48 -18.35 -4.37
N ASP A 357 -5.22 -18.29 -5.68
CA ASP A 357 -3.90 -18.49 -6.26
C ASP A 357 -3.56 -17.27 -7.10
N ARG A 358 -2.42 -16.67 -6.82
CA ARG A 358 -1.98 -15.45 -7.45
C ARG A 358 -0.55 -15.58 -7.94
N THR A 359 -0.34 -15.23 -9.21
CA THR A 359 1.00 -15.03 -9.76
C THR A 359 1.19 -13.59 -10.15
N ARG A 360 2.30 -12.98 -9.72
CA ARG A 360 2.67 -11.60 -10.05
C ARG A 360 4.03 -11.58 -10.72
N ALA A 361 4.10 -10.99 -11.90
CA ALA A 361 5.34 -10.74 -12.63
C ALA A 361 5.57 -9.24 -12.76
N THR A 362 6.69 -8.75 -12.25
CA THR A 362 7.05 -7.34 -12.31
C THR A 362 8.34 -7.17 -13.07
N TYR A 363 8.37 -6.19 -13.96
CA TYR A 363 9.50 -5.82 -14.79
C TYR A 363 9.76 -4.33 -14.63
N TYR A 364 11.02 -3.98 -14.49
CA TYR A 364 11.47 -2.61 -14.37
C TYR A 364 12.74 -2.42 -15.19
N GLY A 365 12.81 -1.33 -15.95
CA GLY A 365 13.97 -0.91 -16.68
C GLY A 365 14.17 0.59 -16.52
N ALA A 366 15.37 1.02 -16.18
CA ALA A 366 15.74 2.43 -16.11
C ALA A 366 17.05 2.68 -16.84
N LEU A 367 17.12 3.83 -17.51
CA LEU A 367 18.32 4.34 -18.17
C LEU A 367 18.54 5.77 -17.69
N ALA A 368 19.74 6.05 -17.20
CA ALA A 368 20.18 7.38 -16.86
C ALA A 368 21.42 7.75 -17.67
N TRP A 369 21.38 8.90 -18.31
CA TRP A 369 22.44 9.39 -19.20
C TRP A 369 22.81 10.83 -18.87
N GLN A 370 24.06 11.03 -18.40
CA GLN A 370 24.69 12.33 -18.28
C GLN A 370 25.23 12.74 -19.66
N ALA A 371 24.34 13.24 -20.53
CA ALA A 371 24.66 13.56 -21.93
C ALA A 371 25.72 14.64 -22.05
N THR A 372 25.72 15.63 -21.15
CA THR A 372 26.76 16.65 -20.97
C THR A 372 26.87 16.97 -19.48
N GLU A 373 27.87 17.75 -19.05
CA GLU A 373 27.99 18.22 -17.66
C GLU A 373 26.72 18.93 -17.15
N ARG A 374 25.87 19.41 -18.08
CA ARG A 374 24.69 20.24 -17.78
C ARG A 374 23.37 19.63 -18.22
N LEU A 375 23.38 18.42 -18.79
CA LEU A 375 22.19 17.75 -19.24
C LEU A 375 22.20 16.30 -18.81
N LYS A 376 21.30 15.93 -17.91
CA LYS A 376 20.98 14.56 -17.52
C LYS A 376 19.62 14.17 -18.07
N LEU A 377 19.52 12.97 -18.64
CA LEU A 377 18.29 12.38 -19.14
C LEU A 377 18.02 11.09 -18.36
N ASN A 378 16.81 10.92 -17.89
CA ASN A 378 16.34 9.71 -17.25
C ASN A 378 15.15 9.15 -18.03
N THR A 379 15.13 7.86 -18.24
CA THR A 379 14.00 7.14 -18.81
C THR A 379 13.73 5.92 -17.99
N LEU A 380 12.45 5.68 -17.69
CA LEU A 380 11.99 4.58 -16.87
C LEU A 380 10.82 3.90 -17.56
N TRP A 381 10.84 2.58 -17.53
CA TRP A 381 9.71 1.72 -17.87
C TRP A 381 9.48 0.73 -16.75
N PHE A 382 8.21 0.59 -16.39
CA PHE A 382 7.76 -0.31 -15.34
C PHE A 382 6.51 -1.04 -15.81
N ARG A 383 6.41 -2.34 -15.50
CA ARG A 383 5.21 -3.14 -15.73
C ARG A 383 5.05 -4.18 -14.63
N SER A 384 3.83 -4.30 -14.09
CA SER A 384 3.41 -5.36 -13.20
C SER A 384 2.18 -6.05 -13.78
N ASP A 385 2.24 -7.36 -13.94
CA ASP A 385 1.14 -8.22 -14.36
C ASP A 385 0.80 -9.18 -13.22
N THR A 386 -0.47 -9.28 -12.86
CA THR A 386 -0.96 -10.20 -11.83
C THR A 386 -2.11 -11.02 -12.40
N ASP A 387 -1.92 -12.32 -12.50
CA ASP A 387 -3.00 -13.29 -12.67
C ASP A 387 -3.48 -13.75 -11.29
N PHE A 388 -4.78 -13.79 -11.11
CA PHE A 388 -5.42 -14.04 -9.83
C PHE A 388 -6.60 -14.97 -10.06
N SER A 389 -6.55 -16.19 -9.54
CA SER A 389 -7.68 -17.10 -9.53
C SER A 389 -8.27 -17.22 -8.13
N PHE A 390 -9.56 -17.33 -8.04
CA PHE A 390 -10.23 -17.63 -6.80
C PHE A 390 -11.32 -18.70 -6.98
N ASP A 391 -11.55 -19.43 -5.90
CA ASP A 391 -12.58 -20.45 -5.78
C ASP A 391 -13.21 -20.32 -4.38
N GLU A 392 -14.43 -19.79 -4.35
CA GLU A 392 -15.19 -19.54 -3.14
C GLU A 392 -16.27 -20.59 -2.96
N HIS A 393 -16.30 -21.23 -1.80
CA HIS A 393 -17.27 -22.21 -1.37
C HIS A 393 -18.07 -21.66 -0.19
N ARG A 394 -19.38 -21.57 -0.36
CA ARG A 394 -20.25 -20.94 0.65
C ARG A 394 -21.44 -21.82 0.98
N ILE A 395 -21.81 -21.85 2.26
CA ILE A 395 -23.14 -22.26 2.70
C ILE A 395 -23.82 -21.08 3.38
N SER A 396 -25.05 -20.81 2.99
CA SER A 396 -25.80 -19.66 3.50
C SER A 396 -27.26 -20.01 3.80
N ILE A 397 -27.82 -19.27 4.75
CA ILE A 397 -29.25 -19.28 5.09
C ILE A 397 -29.80 -17.87 4.96
N ASN A 398 -31.06 -17.74 4.55
CA ASN A 398 -31.77 -16.48 4.50
C ASN A 398 -32.85 -16.45 5.58
N PRO A 399 -32.72 -15.58 6.61
CA PRO A 399 -33.67 -15.53 7.72
C PRO A 399 -35.05 -15.00 7.33
N GLN A 400 -35.20 -14.31 6.19
CA GLN A 400 -36.43 -13.62 5.80
C GLN A 400 -37.62 -14.56 5.51
N SER A 401 -37.41 -15.85 5.40
CA SER A 401 -38.48 -16.76 4.86
C SER A 401 -39.18 -17.62 5.89
N GLN A 402 -38.84 -17.54 7.19
CA GLN A 402 -39.24 -18.63 8.10
C GLN A 402 -39.59 -18.18 9.54
N SER A 403 -40.46 -18.98 10.21
CA SER A 403 -40.68 -18.86 11.65
C SER A 403 -39.42 -19.31 12.41
N ALA A 404 -38.79 -18.43 13.14
CA ALA A 404 -37.63 -18.72 13.98
C ALA A 404 -37.95 -18.50 15.45
N GLN A 405 -37.34 -19.32 16.31
CA GLN A 405 -37.24 -19.04 17.73
C GLN A 405 -35.93 -18.28 17.96
N ALA A 406 -35.94 -17.24 18.77
CA ALA A 406 -34.79 -16.36 18.98
C ALA A 406 -34.55 -16.12 20.47
N GLN A 407 -33.27 -15.98 20.85
CA GLN A 407 -32.83 -15.50 22.14
C GLN A 407 -32.07 -14.20 21.99
N VAL A 408 -32.30 -13.26 22.89
CA VAL A 408 -31.68 -11.95 22.89
C VAL A 408 -30.50 -11.98 23.87
N ASN A 409 -29.38 -11.41 23.47
CA ASN A 409 -28.30 -11.12 24.38
C ASN A 409 -28.61 -9.79 25.09
N ASP A 410 -28.86 -9.85 26.38
CA ASP A 410 -29.22 -8.70 27.20
C ASP A 410 -28.07 -7.67 27.35
N GLU A 411 -26.81 -8.10 27.20
CA GLU A 411 -25.66 -7.19 27.30
C GLU A 411 -25.51 -6.32 26.02
N ASN A 412 -25.87 -6.86 24.86
CA ASN A 412 -25.62 -6.21 23.55
C ASN A 412 -26.91 -5.78 22.84
N ASN A 413 -28.06 -6.05 23.38
CA ASN A 413 -29.36 -5.82 22.75
C ASN A 413 -29.45 -6.38 21.31
N SER A 414 -28.85 -7.56 21.06
CA SER A 414 -28.85 -8.22 19.77
C SER A 414 -29.31 -9.67 19.88
N LEU A 415 -29.80 -10.23 18.79
CA LEU A 415 -30.03 -11.67 18.71
C LEU A 415 -28.68 -12.39 18.76
N ASN A 416 -28.55 -13.33 19.70
CA ASN A 416 -27.35 -14.13 19.84
C ASN A 416 -27.59 -15.62 19.52
N GLN A 417 -28.83 -16.09 19.56
CA GLN A 417 -29.19 -17.44 19.16
C GLN A 417 -30.52 -17.45 18.39
N PHE A 418 -30.56 -18.16 17.27
CA PHE A 418 -31.73 -18.33 16.46
C PHE A 418 -31.82 -19.74 15.90
N VAL A 419 -33.00 -20.35 16.04
CA VAL A 419 -33.35 -21.67 15.51
C VAL A 419 -34.39 -21.47 14.42
N PHE A 420 -34.04 -21.81 13.19
CA PHE A 420 -34.93 -21.80 12.06
C PHE A 420 -35.53 -23.20 11.90
N ASN A 421 -36.88 -23.33 12.03
CA ASN A 421 -37.54 -24.66 12.03
C ASN A 421 -37.60 -25.29 10.64
N ALA A 422 -37.60 -24.47 9.57
CA ALA A 422 -37.68 -24.96 8.19
C ALA A 422 -37.02 -23.94 7.27
N VAL A 423 -35.70 -23.99 7.08
CA VAL A 423 -34.93 -23.10 6.21
C VAL A 423 -34.40 -23.83 4.99
N ASN A 424 -34.49 -23.20 3.82
CA ASN A 424 -33.78 -23.64 2.64
C ASN A 424 -32.38 -23.00 2.69
N ALA A 425 -31.38 -23.75 3.13
CA ALA A 425 -30.01 -23.32 2.98
C ALA A 425 -29.60 -23.35 1.50
N LYS A 426 -28.54 -22.60 1.17
CA LYS A 426 -27.97 -22.61 -0.18
C LYS A 426 -26.47 -22.91 -0.08
N THR A 427 -26.02 -23.90 -0.80
CA THR A 427 -24.60 -24.02 -1.09
C THR A 427 -24.27 -23.33 -2.40
N SER A 428 -23.11 -22.74 -2.49
CA SER A 428 -22.66 -22.07 -3.70
C SER A 428 -21.18 -22.24 -3.97
N ARG A 429 -20.83 -22.14 -5.23
CA ARG A 429 -19.48 -21.94 -5.72
C ARG A 429 -19.43 -20.71 -6.57
N GLU A 430 -18.43 -19.85 -6.31
CA GLU A 430 -18.08 -18.71 -7.15
C GLU A 430 -16.62 -18.82 -7.54
N GLU A 431 -16.32 -18.83 -8.82
CA GLU A 431 -14.96 -18.98 -9.33
C GLU A 431 -14.68 -18.05 -10.50
N SER A 432 -13.43 -17.63 -10.66
CA SER A 432 -12.96 -16.84 -11.79
C SER A 432 -11.44 -16.76 -11.85
N ASN A 433 -10.94 -16.39 -13.04
CA ASN A 433 -9.60 -15.89 -13.27
C ASN A 433 -9.66 -14.40 -13.57
N LEU A 434 -8.96 -13.61 -12.76
CA LEU A 434 -8.87 -12.15 -12.87
C LEU A 434 -7.47 -11.77 -13.34
N TYR A 435 -7.37 -10.61 -13.97
CA TYR A 435 -6.10 -10.06 -14.43
C TYR A 435 -5.99 -8.60 -14.06
N TYR A 436 -4.87 -8.25 -13.42
CA TYR A 436 -4.51 -6.88 -13.09
C TYR A 436 -3.17 -6.54 -13.74
N ALA A 437 -3.09 -5.39 -14.38
CA ALA A 437 -1.84 -4.90 -14.95
C ALA A 437 -1.67 -3.42 -14.67
N ASN A 438 -0.44 -3.01 -14.37
CA ASN A 438 -0.03 -1.62 -14.34
C ASN A 438 1.23 -1.45 -15.18
N GLN A 439 1.24 -0.44 -16.05
CA GLN A 439 2.40 -0.09 -16.86
C GLN A 439 2.63 1.41 -16.81
N THR A 440 3.88 1.81 -16.59
CA THR A 440 4.27 3.22 -16.55
C THR A 440 5.53 3.45 -17.37
N ILE A 441 5.56 4.55 -18.11
CA ILE A 441 6.72 5.06 -18.82
C ILE A 441 6.92 6.49 -18.37
N GLN A 442 8.15 6.84 -17.98
CA GLN A 442 8.54 8.21 -17.60
C GLN A 442 9.80 8.60 -18.36
N VAL A 443 9.88 9.86 -18.76
CA VAL A 443 11.05 10.49 -19.35
C VAL A 443 11.20 11.86 -18.71
N ASP A 444 12.35 12.09 -18.08
CA ASP A 444 12.70 13.32 -17.39
C ASP A 444 14.05 13.84 -17.90
N ALA A 445 14.19 15.14 -17.95
CA ALA A 445 15.46 15.77 -18.24
C ALA A 445 15.77 16.84 -17.19
N ASN A 446 17.02 16.92 -16.77
CA ASN A 446 17.54 18.00 -15.96
C ASN A 446 18.58 18.76 -16.77
N TRP A 447 18.26 20.00 -17.12
CA TRP A 447 19.06 20.83 -17.99
C TRP A 447 19.42 22.17 -17.34
N GLN A 448 20.71 22.46 -17.27
CA GLN A 448 21.25 23.77 -16.88
C GLN A 448 21.65 24.54 -18.14
N PRO A 449 20.85 25.53 -18.60
CA PRO A 449 21.11 26.23 -19.85
C PRO A 449 22.47 26.92 -19.91
N SER A 450 22.98 27.37 -18.77
CA SER A 450 24.25 28.07 -18.67
C SER A 450 24.94 27.77 -17.33
N ALA A 451 26.28 27.65 -17.36
CA ALA A 451 27.07 27.53 -16.14
C ALA A 451 27.04 28.78 -15.22
N HIS A 452 26.70 29.93 -15.80
CA HIS A 452 26.63 31.19 -15.08
C HIS A 452 25.24 31.57 -14.58
N LEU A 453 24.22 30.87 -15.03
CA LEU A 453 22.84 31.09 -14.59
C LEU A 453 22.44 29.91 -13.67
N PRO A 454 22.16 30.19 -12.39
CA PRO A 454 21.77 29.14 -11.44
C PRO A 454 20.31 28.70 -11.68
N LEU A 455 19.99 28.30 -12.90
CA LEU A 455 18.69 27.86 -13.37
C LEU A 455 18.80 26.41 -13.87
N THR A 456 17.96 25.53 -13.32
CA THR A 456 17.71 24.18 -13.83
C THR A 456 16.30 24.12 -14.42
N LEU A 457 16.18 23.56 -15.60
CA LEU A 457 14.90 23.27 -16.25
C LEU A 457 14.71 21.75 -16.30
N SER A 458 13.55 21.29 -15.85
CA SER A 458 13.21 19.89 -15.75
C SER A 458 11.90 19.59 -16.50
N PRO A 459 11.93 19.47 -17.84
CA PRO A 459 10.78 18.98 -18.59
C PRO A 459 10.59 17.49 -18.36
N PHE A 460 9.32 17.05 -18.31
CA PHE A 460 8.97 15.68 -18.08
C PHE A 460 7.76 15.22 -18.90
N TYR A 461 7.67 13.91 -19.07
CA TYR A 461 6.52 13.19 -19.61
C TYR A 461 6.34 11.88 -18.84
N SER A 462 5.13 11.62 -18.39
CA SER A 462 4.72 10.37 -17.73
C SER A 462 3.45 9.82 -18.34
N SER A 463 3.40 8.53 -18.58
CA SER A 463 2.20 7.81 -19.02
C SER A 463 2.04 6.54 -18.19
N SER A 464 0.94 6.44 -17.46
CA SER A 464 0.60 5.28 -16.65
C SER A 464 -0.74 4.71 -17.09
N LYS A 465 -0.82 3.38 -17.18
CA LYS A 465 -2.02 2.65 -17.59
C LYS A 465 -2.24 1.46 -16.69
N ALA A 466 -3.42 1.36 -16.10
CA ALA A 466 -3.86 0.23 -15.30
C ALA A 466 -5.07 -0.45 -15.95
N ASN A 467 -5.04 -1.77 -15.98
CA ASN A 467 -6.12 -2.60 -16.50
C ASN A 467 -6.49 -3.66 -15.46
N SER A 468 -7.76 -3.76 -15.14
CA SER A 468 -8.31 -4.74 -14.21
C SER A 468 -9.50 -5.41 -14.87
N LYS A 469 -9.44 -6.72 -15.06
CA LYS A 469 -10.50 -7.43 -15.80
C LYS A 469 -10.69 -8.87 -15.34
N THR A 470 -11.86 -9.40 -15.58
CA THR A 470 -12.09 -10.84 -15.59
C THR A 470 -11.45 -11.44 -16.84
N LYS A 471 -10.52 -12.37 -16.67
CA LYS A 471 -9.90 -13.15 -17.75
C LYS A 471 -10.85 -14.27 -18.16
N GLU A 472 -11.45 -14.90 -17.17
CA GLU A 472 -12.60 -15.78 -17.28
C GLU A 472 -13.78 -15.16 -16.52
N PRO A 473 -15.02 -15.34 -17.00
CA PRO A 473 -16.17 -14.78 -16.30
C PRO A 473 -16.26 -15.29 -14.85
N ILE A 474 -16.67 -14.42 -13.94
CA ILE A 474 -17.05 -14.84 -12.59
C ILE A 474 -18.28 -15.73 -12.74
N THR A 475 -18.11 -17.02 -12.51
CA THR A 475 -19.18 -18.03 -12.60
C THR A 475 -19.73 -18.29 -11.21
N ARG A 476 -21.06 -18.24 -11.07
CA ARG A 476 -21.77 -18.49 -9.81
C ARG A 476 -22.81 -19.57 -10.03
N VAL A 477 -22.77 -20.60 -9.19
CA VAL A 477 -23.77 -21.64 -9.12
C VAL A 477 -24.28 -21.77 -7.70
N HIS A 478 -25.59 -21.67 -7.50
CA HIS A 478 -26.23 -21.86 -6.21
C HIS A 478 -27.17 -23.07 -6.27
N VAL A 479 -27.08 -23.91 -5.25
CA VAL A 479 -27.93 -25.09 -5.09
C VAL A 479 -28.67 -24.97 -3.76
N ALA A 480 -30.00 -25.03 -3.83
CA ALA A 480 -30.83 -24.97 -2.63
C ALA A 480 -30.91 -26.34 -1.96
N THR A 481 -30.99 -26.38 -0.64
CA THR A 481 -31.28 -27.60 0.12
C THR A 481 -32.80 -27.89 0.16
N SER A 482 -33.15 -29.08 0.57
CA SER A 482 -34.50 -29.34 1.09
C SER A 482 -34.71 -28.59 2.40
N PRO A 483 -35.93 -28.23 2.79
CA PRO A 483 -36.20 -27.54 4.04
C PRO A 483 -35.65 -28.33 5.24
N MET A 484 -34.92 -27.66 6.14
CA MET A 484 -34.32 -28.24 7.33
C MET A 484 -34.28 -27.27 8.47
N GLN A 485 -34.07 -27.76 9.68
CA GLN A 485 -33.80 -26.90 10.82
C GLN A 485 -32.34 -26.45 10.80
N ALA A 486 -32.09 -25.18 11.09
CA ALA A 486 -30.76 -24.61 11.33
C ALA A 486 -30.71 -23.93 12.70
N ASP A 487 -29.61 -24.10 13.41
CA ASP A 487 -29.32 -23.47 14.70
C ASP A 487 -28.06 -22.64 14.57
N VAL A 488 -28.14 -21.35 14.85
CA VAL A 488 -27.04 -20.39 14.80
C VAL A 488 -26.93 -19.68 16.13
N ALA A 489 -25.73 -19.68 16.70
CA ALA A 489 -25.41 -18.94 17.93
C ALA A 489 -24.17 -18.09 17.73
N LEU A 490 -24.28 -16.81 18.08
CA LEU A 490 -23.25 -15.79 17.88
C LEU A 490 -22.82 -15.19 19.23
N GLN A 491 -21.54 -14.83 19.31
CA GLN A 491 -21.00 -13.92 20.33
C GLN A 491 -20.49 -12.65 19.64
N ASN A 492 -19.94 -11.69 20.40
CA ASN A 492 -19.49 -10.41 19.85
C ASN A 492 -18.41 -10.54 18.76
N THR A 493 -17.52 -11.54 18.90
CA THR A 493 -16.37 -11.73 17.99
C THR A 493 -16.24 -13.17 17.50
N SER A 494 -17.16 -14.07 17.88
CA SER A 494 -17.09 -15.48 17.54
C SER A 494 -18.46 -16.07 17.21
N VAL A 495 -18.45 -17.25 16.61
CA VAL A 495 -19.62 -18.05 16.28
C VAL A 495 -19.60 -19.32 17.11
N ASP A 496 -20.56 -19.49 18.00
CA ASP A 496 -20.63 -20.65 18.88
C ASP A 496 -21.24 -21.86 18.18
N ASN A 497 -22.18 -21.62 17.25
CA ASN A 497 -22.87 -22.68 16.54
C ASN A 497 -23.32 -22.24 15.16
N PHE A 498 -23.20 -23.12 14.16
CA PHE A 498 -23.78 -22.97 12.82
C PHE A 498 -24.08 -24.38 12.28
N ASN A 499 -25.17 -24.96 12.74
CA ASN A 499 -25.49 -26.36 12.51
C ASN A 499 -26.84 -26.56 11.81
N PHE A 500 -26.95 -27.70 11.14
CA PHE A 500 -28.14 -28.14 10.41
C PHE A 500 -28.58 -29.54 10.87
N THR A 501 -29.89 -29.79 10.88
CA THR A 501 -30.43 -31.10 11.28
C THR A 501 -30.25 -32.16 10.20
N SER A 502 -30.15 -31.77 8.92
CA SER A 502 -29.88 -32.69 7.82
C SER A 502 -28.39 -32.88 7.59
N ASN A 503 -27.99 -34.07 7.18
CA ASN A 503 -26.60 -34.34 6.78
C ASN A 503 -26.29 -33.69 5.42
N LEU A 504 -25.60 -32.56 5.44
CA LEU A 504 -25.21 -31.83 4.23
C LEU A 504 -24.15 -32.52 3.38
N GLY A 505 -23.53 -33.61 3.85
CA GLY A 505 -22.66 -34.47 3.04
C GLY A 505 -23.39 -35.42 2.09
N LEU A 506 -24.74 -35.41 2.10
CA LEU A 506 -25.59 -36.27 1.26
C LEU A 506 -26.31 -35.48 0.16
N VAL A 507 -26.25 -35.93 -1.07
CA VAL A 507 -26.95 -35.33 -2.22
C VAL A 507 -28.46 -35.20 -1.97
N SER A 508 -29.07 -36.16 -1.24
CA SER A 508 -30.51 -36.14 -0.89
C SER A 508 -30.92 -34.93 -0.01
N SER A 509 -29.97 -34.24 0.60
CA SER A 509 -30.25 -33.01 1.37
C SER A 509 -30.46 -31.77 0.49
N TYR A 510 -30.19 -31.87 -0.81
CA TYR A 510 -30.29 -30.79 -1.79
C TYR A 510 -31.48 -31.02 -2.71
N SER A 511 -32.12 -29.94 -3.14
CA SER A 511 -33.37 -29.99 -3.89
C SER A 511 -33.21 -29.62 -5.36
N HIS A 512 -32.66 -28.45 -5.66
CA HIS A 512 -32.54 -27.93 -7.03
C HIS A 512 -31.47 -26.84 -7.16
N ILE A 513 -31.08 -26.54 -8.39
CA ILE A 513 -30.22 -25.42 -8.71
C ILE A 513 -31.05 -24.15 -8.68
N SER A 514 -30.72 -23.22 -7.78
CA SER A 514 -31.49 -22.00 -7.59
C SER A 514 -30.95 -20.80 -8.37
N GLN A 515 -29.70 -20.86 -8.83
CA GLN A 515 -29.09 -19.82 -9.65
C GLN A 515 -27.89 -20.35 -10.44
N MET A 516 -27.78 -19.92 -11.68
CA MET A 516 -26.57 -19.98 -12.50
C MET A 516 -26.36 -18.65 -13.20
N SER A 517 -25.19 -18.05 -13.02
CA SER A 517 -24.88 -16.76 -13.61
C SER A 517 -23.42 -16.62 -13.94
N LYS A 518 -23.11 -15.74 -14.90
CA LYS A 518 -21.76 -15.31 -15.26
C LYS A 518 -21.69 -13.80 -15.23
N ARG A 519 -20.55 -13.26 -14.84
CA ARG A 519 -20.26 -11.82 -14.85
C ARG A 519 -18.90 -11.56 -15.46
N THR A 520 -18.81 -10.55 -16.32
CA THR A 520 -17.54 -9.98 -16.76
C THR A 520 -17.42 -8.53 -16.35
N ILE A 521 -16.22 -8.13 -15.91
CA ILE A 521 -15.91 -6.75 -15.57
C ILE A 521 -14.61 -6.38 -16.26
N ASN A 522 -14.54 -5.17 -16.80
CA ASN A 522 -13.34 -4.59 -17.37
C ASN A 522 -13.20 -3.14 -16.90
N VAL A 523 -12.08 -2.83 -16.25
CA VAL A 523 -11.76 -1.48 -15.78
C VAL A 523 -10.45 -1.05 -16.41
N LEU A 524 -10.45 0.10 -17.06
CA LEU A 524 -9.30 0.73 -17.65
C LEU A 524 -9.11 2.10 -17.03
N ASN A 525 -7.93 2.34 -16.45
CA ASN A 525 -7.53 3.64 -15.92
C ASN A 525 -6.24 4.08 -16.61
N GLU A 526 -6.23 5.28 -17.17
CA GLU A 526 -5.09 5.84 -17.89
C GLU A 526 -4.79 7.24 -17.37
N VAL A 527 -3.52 7.52 -17.10
CA VAL A 527 -3.03 8.84 -16.68
C VAL A 527 -1.90 9.25 -17.61
N GLN A 528 -1.95 10.45 -18.13
CA GLN A 528 -0.87 11.05 -18.91
C GLN A 528 -0.56 12.44 -18.34
N GLU A 529 0.71 12.70 -18.11
CA GLU A 529 1.20 13.95 -17.58
C GLU A 529 2.36 14.46 -18.41
N TRP A 530 2.42 15.76 -18.61
CA TRP A 530 3.58 16.44 -19.15
C TRP A 530 3.69 17.84 -18.55
N GLY A 531 4.88 18.31 -18.43
CA GLY A 531 5.12 19.62 -17.84
C GLY A 531 6.58 20.01 -17.86
N ILE A 532 6.84 21.07 -17.13
CA ILE A 532 8.18 21.58 -16.92
C ILE A 532 8.24 22.21 -15.53
N ASP A 533 9.28 21.86 -14.80
CA ASP A 533 9.66 22.54 -13.58
C ASP A 533 10.92 23.36 -13.82
N SER A 534 11.00 24.51 -13.21
CA SER A 534 12.18 25.36 -13.23
C SER A 534 12.61 25.65 -11.80
N HIS A 535 13.87 25.48 -11.54
CA HIS A 535 14.50 25.74 -10.25
C HIS A 535 15.56 26.82 -10.44
N PHE A 536 15.40 27.93 -9.74
CA PHE A 536 16.37 29.02 -9.69
C PHE A 536 16.98 29.08 -8.29
N SER A 537 18.26 28.75 -8.16
CA SER A 537 19.02 28.90 -6.92
C SER A 537 19.41 30.38 -6.76
N ALA A 538 19.08 30.95 -5.60
CA ALA A 538 19.39 32.36 -5.29
C ALA A 538 20.20 32.42 -4.01
N GLU A 539 21.45 32.86 -4.12
CA GLU A 539 22.25 33.24 -2.96
C GLU A 539 22.26 34.75 -2.86
N ASN A 540 21.42 35.29 -1.99
CA ASN A 540 21.37 36.73 -1.80
C ASN A 540 21.32 37.14 -0.32
N SER A 541 21.69 38.38 -0.05
CA SER A 541 21.71 38.97 1.30
C SER A 541 20.33 39.11 1.95
N TRP A 542 19.24 38.84 1.21
CA TRP A 542 17.85 38.96 1.68
C TRP A 542 17.28 37.65 2.19
N GLY A 543 18.06 36.55 2.11
CA GLY A 543 17.70 35.24 2.60
C GLY A 543 16.94 34.37 1.59
N LEU A 544 16.65 34.82 0.37
CA LEU A 544 16.06 33.96 -0.66
C LEU A 544 17.09 32.93 -1.11
N GLN A 545 16.74 31.63 -1.00
CA GLN A 545 17.57 30.49 -1.38
C GLN A 545 17.17 29.91 -2.72
N ALA A 546 15.86 29.79 -2.95
CA ALA A 546 15.35 29.18 -4.17
C ALA A 546 14.02 29.79 -4.60
N LEU A 547 13.79 29.76 -5.90
CA LEU A 547 12.51 30.07 -6.53
C LEU A 547 12.19 28.96 -7.53
N ASP A 548 11.05 28.30 -7.35
CA ASP A 548 10.56 27.26 -8.23
C ASP A 548 9.31 27.72 -8.94
N ILE A 549 9.21 27.47 -10.24
CA ILE A 549 8.03 27.74 -11.05
C ILE A 549 7.79 26.52 -11.94
N GLY A 550 6.57 26.02 -11.96
CA GLY A 550 6.27 24.87 -12.79
C GLY A 550 4.87 24.90 -13.40
N PHE A 551 4.73 24.09 -14.42
CA PHE A 551 3.48 23.83 -15.13
C PHE A 551 3.29 22.34 -15.33
N LEU A 552 2.07 21.85 -15.06
CA LEU A 552 1.64 20.47 -15.25
C LEU A 552 0.34 20.44 -16.06
N HIS A 553 0.31 19.65 -17.10
CA HIS A 553 -0.90 19.20 -17.76
C HIS A 553 -1.10 17.71 -17.48
N SER A 554 -2.25 17.32 -16.94
CA SER A 554 -2.58 15.94 -16.60
C SER A 554 -3.93 15.57 -17.21
N THR A 555 -4.00 14.44 -17.90
CA THR A 555 -5.24 13.83 -18.35
C THR A 555 -5.41 12.47 -17.67
N GLN A 556 -6.59 12.19 -17.14
CA GLN A 556 -6.92 10.95 -16.48
C GLN A 556 -8.25 10.44 -17.05
N SER A 557 -8.32 9.16 -17.40
CA SER A 557 -9.52 8.51 -17.92
C SER A 557 -9.75 7.19 -17.21
N TYR A 558 -10.95 7.02 -16.69
CA TYR A 558 -11.41 5.81 -16.02
C TYR A 558 -12.64 5.27 -16.74
N HIS A 559 -12.60 4.02 -17.14
CA HIS A 559 -13.68 3.34 -17.82
C HIS A 559 -14.04 2.03 -17.10
N TYR A 560 -15.23 1.91 -16.60
CA TYR A 560 -15.80 0.72 -15.97
C TYR A 560 -16.86 0.13 -16.87
N ALA A 561 -16.73 -1.14 -17.23
CA ALA A 561 -17.70 -1.89 -18.03
C ALA A 561 -18.01 -3.22 -17.35
N ARG A 562 -19.31 -3.53 -17.24
CA ARG A 562 -19.82 -4.76 -16.62
C ARG A 562 -20.86 -5.40 -17.50
N LYS A 563 -20.84 -6.73 -17.56
CA LYS A 563 -21.92 -7.54 -18.17
C LYS A 563 -22.29 -8.68 -17.25
N ASP A 564 -23.56 -8.87 -17.04
CA ASP A 564 -24.15 -9.96 -16.27
C ASP A 564 -25.08 -10.80 -17.15
N ILE A 565 -25.03 -12.12 -16.97
CA ILE A 565 -25.99 -13.04 -17.54
C ILE A 565 -26.39 -14.10 -16.52
N SER A 566 -27.67 -14.47 -16.48
CA SER A 566 -28.18 -15.52 -15.59
C SER A 566 -29.17 -16.37 -16.36
N LEU A 567 -29.29 -17.65 -15.99
CA LEU A 567 -30.42 -18.46 -16.43
C LEU A 567 -31.73 -17.91 -15.86
N SER A 568 -32.78 -17.91 -16.70
CA SER A 568 -34.11 -17.56 -16.24
C SER A 568 -34.65 -18.62 -15.28
N PRO A 569 -35.61 -18.28 -14.38
CA PRO A 569 -36.22 -19.28 -13.51
C PRO A 569 -36.83 -20.46 -14.28
N SER A 570 -37.45 -20.23 -15.43
CA SER A 570 -37.97 -21.28 -16.29
C SER A 570 -36.92 -22.16 -16.92
N ALA A 571 -35.72 -21.64 -17.19
CA ALA A 571 -34.61 -22.45 -17.68
C ALA A 571 -34.00 -23.28 -16.56
N LEU A 572 -33.90 -22.73 -15.33
CA LEU A 572 -33.44 -23.49 -14.15
C LEU A 572 -34.36 -24.68 -13.84
N GLU A 573 -35.69 -24.53 -13.97
CA GLU A 573 -36.67 -25.61 -13.78
C GLU A 573 -36.57 -26.74 -14.81
N GLN A 574 -35.95 -26.49 -15.97
CA GLN A 574 -35.73 -27.49 -17.03
C GLN A 574 -34.43 -28.26 -16.86
N LEU A 575 -33.60 -27.89 -15.90
CA LEU A 575 -32.37 -28.61 -15.62
C LEU A 575 -32.67 -30.02 -15.10
N PRO A 576 -31.77 -30.99 -15.36
CA PRO A 576 -31.92 -32.36 -14.80
C PRO A 576 -31.94 -32.32 -13.27
N ASN A 577 -32.60 -33.33 -12.69
CA ASN A 577 -32.60 -33.51 -11.24
C ASN A 577 -31.19 -33.60 -10.69
N LEU A 578 -30.97 -33.06 -9.50
CA LEU A 578 -29.70 -33.14 -8.82
C LEU A 578 -29.31 -34.61 -8.55
N ASP A 579 -28.08 -34.95 -8.87
CA ASP A 579 -27.43 -36.20 -8.53
C ASP A 579 -25.96 -35.99 -8.14
N GLY A 580 -25.21 -37.04 -7.84
CA GLY A 580 -23.81 -36.94 -7.44
C GLY A 580 -22.86 -36.34 -8.50
N ARG A 581 -23.34 -36.08 -9.73
CA ARG A 581 -22.56 -35.44 -10.78
C ARG A 581 -22.54 -33.91 -10.65
N TRP A 582 -23.53 -33.30 -9.95
CA TRP A 582 -23.68 -31.89 -9.74
C TRP A 582 -22.87 -31.35 -8.57
N LEU A 583 -22.66 -32.21 -7.58
CA LEU A 583 -22.12 -31.83 -6.29
C LEU A 583 -20.86 -32.64 -5.96
N GLU A 584 -19.94 -32.02 -5.25
CA GLU A 584 -18.74 -32.65 -4.70
C GLU A 584 -18.55 -32.24 -3.23
N PRO A 585 -17.89 -33.08 -2.42
CA PRO A 585 -17.53 -32.68 -1.05
C PRO A 585 -16.59 -31.48 -1.07
N ILE A 586 -16.77 -30.57 -0.13
CA ILE A 586 -15.83 -29.49 0.10
C ILE A 586 -14.44 -30.10 0.39
N ALA A 587 -13.43 -29.66 -0.36
CA ALA A 587 -12.10 -30.26 -0.32
C ALA A 587 -11.40 -30.12 1.03
N ASN A 588 -11.73 -29.06 1.78
CA ASN A 588 -11.16 -28.78 3.09
C ASN A 588 -12.28 -28.65 4.11
N GLN A 589 -12.05 -29.19 5.31
CA GLN A 589 -12.99 -28.96 6.41
C GLN A 589 -12.92 -27.47 6.80
N PHE A 590 -14.07 -26.88 7.09
CA PHE A 590 -14.13 -25.56 7.64
C PHE A 590 -13.47 -25.56 9.03
N SER A 591 -12.40 -24.79 9.17
CA SER A 591 -11.65 -24.68 10.42
C SER A 591 -11.24 -23.22 10.59
N ALA A 592 -11.94 -22.50 11.46
CA ALA A 592 -11.66 -21.11 11.74
C ALA A 592 -11.55 -20.88 13.24
N GLY A 593 -10.57 -20.06 13.67
CA GLY A 593 -10.32 -19.78 15.09
C GLY A 593 -11.45 -19.00 15.77
N PHE A 594 -12.32 -18.36 15.00
CA PHE A 594 -13.52 -17.71 15.51
C PHE A 594 -14.73 -18.64 15.71
N MET A 595 -14.64 -19.91 15.27
CA MET A 595 -15.69 -20.92 15.49
C MET A 595 -15.41 -21.70 16.78
N ASN A 596 -16.38 -21.72 17.68
CA ASN A 596 -16.32 -22.51 18.94
C ASN A 596 -16.83 -23.93 18.80
N ALA A 597 -17.48 -24.27 17.68
CA ALA A 597 -17.98 -25.61 17.38
C ALA A 597 -17.49 -26.09 16.02
N GLU A 598 -17.42 -27.43 15.86
CA GLU A 598 -17.16 -28.03 14.56
C GLU A 598 -18.33 -27.82 13.61
N VAL A 599 -18.02 -27.45 12.37
CA VAL A 599 -19.00 -27.31 11.28
C VAL A 599 -19.06 -28.60 10.51
N GLN A 600 -20.27 -29.16 10.31
CA GLN A 600 -20.45 -30.34 9.52
C GLN A 600 -20.02 -30.09 8.05
N PRO A 601 -19.36 -31.06 7.38
CA PRO A 601 -19.03 -30.95 5.96
C PRO A 601 -20.30 -30.80 5.11
N TRP A 602 -20.18 -29.99 4.06
CA TRP A 602 -21.28 -29.82 3.08
C TRP A 602 -20.79 -30.13 1.66
N LEU A 603 -21.75 -30.31 0.75
CA LEU A 603 -21.44 -30.46 -0.67
C LEU A 603 -21.52 -29.09 -1.36
N ILE A 604 -20.65 -28.90 -2.35
CA ILE A 604 -20.58 -27.70 -3.19
C ILE A 604 -20.85 -28.04 -4.65
N PRO A 605 -21.30 -27.09 -5.48
CA PRO A 605 -21.37 -27.28 -6.93
C PRO A 605 -19.98 -27.57 -7.50
N LYS A 606 -19.88 -28.50 -8.47
CA LYS A 606 -18.64 -28.76 -9.20
C LYS A 606 -18.24 -27.58 -10.08
N SER A 607 -16.94 -27.40 -10.32
CA SER A 607 -16.43 -26.30 -11.13
C SER A 607 -16.79 -26.39 -12.63
N ASP A 608 -16.93 -27.59 -13.13
CA ASP A 608 -17.16 -27.90 -14.55
C ASP A 608 -18.65 -28.08 -14.92
N LEU A 609 -19.57 -27.68 -14.03
CA LEU A 609 -21.02 -27.95 -14.22
C LEU A 609 -21.59 -27.41 -15.53
N LEU A 610 -21.18 -26.21 -15.95
CA LEU A 610 -21.66 -25.61 -17.20
C LEU A 610 -21.20 -26.45 -18.40
N GLN A 611 -19.99 -26.99 -18.39
CA GLN A 611 -19.46 -27.86 -19.44
C GLN A 611 -20.08 -29.26 -19.39
N LEU A 612 -20.20 -29.79 -18.18
CA LEU A 612 -20.71 -31.16 -17.96
C LEU A 612 -22.15 -31.33 -18.47
N TYR A 613 -22.94 -30.29 -18.39
CA TYR A 613 -24.35 -30.33 -18.81
C TYR A 613 -24.63 -29.51 -20.08
N ASP A 614 -23.58 -29.11 -20.81
CA ASP A 614 -23.67 -28.34 -22.07
C ASP A 614 -24.55 -27.09 -21.91
N ILE A 615 -24.43 -26.41 -20.77
CA ILE A 615 -25.18 -25.20 -20.46
C ILE A 615 -24.45 -24.01 -21.07
N ASP A 616 -24.99 -23.52 -22.18
CA ASP A 616 -24.45 -22.31 -22.82
C ASP A 616 -25.07 -21.06 -22.19
N LEU A 617 -24.20 -20.19 -21.65
CA LEU A 617 -24.54 -18.87 -21.15
C LEU A 617 -23.70 -17.84 -21.93
N PRO A 618 -24.01 -17.59 -23.20
CA PRO A 618 -23.26 -16.66 -24.01
C PRO A 618 -23.57 -15.22 -23.58
N PHE A 619 -22.55 -14.38 -23.48
CA PHE A 619 -22.75 -12.94 -23.30
C PHE A 619 -23.28 -12.35 -24.58
N ALA A 620 -24.57 -11.98 -24.55
CA ALA A 620 -25.21 -11.18 -25.58
C ALA A 620 -24.72 -9.72 -25.56
N GLU A 621 -25.38 -8.85 -26.30
CA GLU A 621 -25.21 -7.41 -26.15
C GLU A 621 -25.54 -6.96 -24.72
N MET A 622 -24.98 -5.82 -24.28
CA MET A 622 -25.24 -5.26 -22.95
C MET A 622 -26.74 -5.07 -22.74
N ASN A 623 -27.27 -5.68 -21.69
CA ASN A 623 -28.64 -5.46 -21.26
C ASN A 623 -28.81 -4.07 -20.60
N GLU A 624 -30.03 -3.70 -20.18
CA GLU A 624 -30.27 -2.41 -19.55
C GLU A 624 -29.52 -2.21 -18.26
N SER A 625 -29.45 -3.24 -17.40
CA SER A 625 -28.70 -3.21 -16.14
C SER A 625 -27.20 -3.05 -16.41
N ASP A 626 -26.65 -3.74 -17.42
CA ASP A 626 -25.22 -3.61 -17.81
C ASP A 626 -24.89 -2.18 -18.24
N ARG A 627 -25.76 -1.56 -19.04
CA ARG A 627 -25.59 -0.17 -19.48
C ARG A 627 -25.66 0.82 -18.33
N LEU A 628 -26.59 0.63 -17.38
CA LEU A 628 -26.72 1.46 -16.18
C LEU A 628 -25.51 1.35 -15.24
N ASN A 629 -24.88 0.18 -15.19
CA ASN A 629 -23.70 -0.06 -14.36
C ASN A 629 -22.36 0.27 -15.06
N SER A 630 -22.37 0.57 -16.36
CA SER A 630 -21.16 0.89 -17.12
C SER A 630 -21.02 2.39 -17.33
N TYR A 631 -19.82 2.94 -17.09
CA TYR A 631 -19.60 4.39 -17.17
C TYR A 631 -18.15 4.73 -17.49
N LYS A 632 -17.91 5.97 -17.90
CA LYS A 632 -16.60 6.56 -18.11
C LYS A 632 -16.52 7.91 -17.43
N VAL A 633 -15.40 8.17 -16.73
CA VAL A 633 -15.07 9.47 -16.12
C VAL A 633 -13.70 9.89 -16.63
N SER A 634 -13.58 11.16 -17.02
CA SER A 634 -12.29 11.72 -17.39
C SER A 634 -12.05 13.07 -16.73
N PHE A 635 -10.80 13.32 -16.34
CA PHE A 635 -10.32 14.59 -15.81
C PHE A 635 -9.22 15.14 -16.72
N ALA A 636 -9.32 16.40 -17.12
CA ALA A 636 -8.27 17.13 -17.81
C ALA A 636 -7.86 18.33 -16.94
N SER A 637 -6.70 18.24 -16.30
CA SER A 637 -6.22 19.25 -15.36
C SER A 637 -5.07 20.07 -15.97
N LYS A 638 -5.09 21.38 -15.70
CA LYS A 638 -3.98 22.30 -15.97
C LYS A 638 -3.62 22.96 -14.65
N GLU A 639 -2.38 22.78 -14.24
CA GLU A 639 -1.89 23.29 -12.96
C GLU A 639 -0.64 24.14 -13.19
N GLY A 640 -0.51 25.24 -12.47
CA GLY A 640 0.69 26.06 -12.46
C GLY A 640 1.05 26.42 -11.02
N TYR A 641 2.32 26.49 -10.69
CA TYR A 641 2.75 26.86 -9.35
C TYR A 641 3.96 27.79 -9.33
N ILE A 642 4.08 28.51 -8.25
CA ILE A 642 5.27 29.25 -7.83
C ILE A 642 5.55 28.91 -6.38
N SER A 643 6.82 28.64 -6.06
CA SER A 643 7.30 28.37 -4.71
C SER A 643 8.59 29.11 -4.44
N SER A 644 8.80 29.55 -3.23
CA SER A 644 10.06 30.20 -2.79
C SER A 644 10.50 29.65 -1.46
N GLN A 645 11.81 29.52 -1.29
CA GLN A 645 12.45 29.12 -0.04
C GLN A 645 13.37 30.21 0.46
N TRP A 646 13.26 30.50 1.76
CA TRP A 646 13.97 31.57 2.44
C TRP A 646 14.71 31.00 3.64
N GLN A 647 15.93 31.46 3.87
CA GLN A 647 16.75 31.11 5.04
C GLN A 647 17.11 32.37 5.81
N PHE A 648 16.76 32.38 7.09
CA PHE A 648 17.08 33.46 8.03
C PHE A 648 17.72 32.82 9.27
N GLU A 649 19.05 32.80 9.32
CA GLU A 649 19.80 32.14 10.41
C GLU A 649 19.29 30.71 10.71
N GLN A 650 18.51 30.57 11.78
CA GLN A 650 17.97 29.29 12.27
C GLN A 650 16.57 28.98 11.72
N VAL A 651 15.99 29.85 10.91
CA VAL A 651 14.64 29.72 10.38
C VAL A 651 14.69 29.50 8.87
N THR A 652 14.04 28.46 8.41
CA THR A 652 13.76 28.23 6.98
C THR A 652 12.26 28.39 6.75
N LEU A 653 11.88 29.18 5.77
CA LEU A 653 10.50 29.42 5.38
C LEU A 653 10.31 28.99 3.93
N SER A 654 9.29 28.17 3.66
CA SER A 654 8.85 27.84 2.30
C SER A 654 7.44 28.39 2.11
N THR A 655 7.24 29.16 1.05
CA THR A 655 5.91 29.70 0.67
C THR A 655 5.62 29.37 -0.76
N GLY A 656 4.36 29.12 -1.08
CA GLY A 656 4.02 28.82 -2.45
C GLY A 656 2.52 28.91 -2.72
N LEU A 657 2.20 28.95 -4.00
CA LEU A 657 0.85 29.03 -4.50
C LEU A 657 0.73 28.15 -5.75
N ARG A 658 -0.24 27.24 -5.75
CA ARG A 658 -0.61 26.46 -6.92
C ARG A 658 -2.02 26.84 -7.37
N TYR A 659 -2.22 26.99 -8.64
CA TYR A 659 -3.53 27.09 -9.27
C TYR A 659 -3.83 25.80 -10.02
N SER A 660 -4.99 25.20 -9.76
CA SER A 660 -5.47 24.01 -10.45
C SER A 660 -6.80 24.32 -11.12
N ASN A 661 -6.94 24.00 -12.41
CA ASN A 661 -8.19 24.03 -13.14
C ASN A 661 -8.41 22.66 -13.78
N THR A 662 -9.57 22.04 -13.55
CA THR A 662 -9.87 20.67 -14.00
C THR A 662 -11.25 20.62 -14.64
N LEU A 663 -11.27 20.18 -15.90
CA LEU A 663 -12.48 19.78 -16.59
C LEU A 663 -12.75 18.29 -16.30
N SER A 664 -13.90 17.99 -15.72
CA SER A 664 -14.40 16.63 -15.53
C SER A 664 -15.52 16.34 -16.52
N GLU A 665 -15.44 15.19 -17.18
CA GLU A 665 -16.48 14.70 -18.09
C GLU A 665 -16.90 13.30 -17.66
N THR A 666 -18.21 13.06 -17.61
CA THR A 666 -18.77 11.76 -17.25
C THR A 666 -19.72 11.30 -18.33
N GLN A 667 -19.65 10.01 -18.64
CA GLN A 667 -20.52 9.34 -19.62
C GLN A 667 -21.08 8.09 -18.96
N GLY A 668 -22.37 7.87 -19.10
CA GLY A 668 -23.06 6.70 -18.55
C GLY A 668 -24.45 6.55 -19.14
N SER A 669 -25.32 5.89 -18.40
CA SER A 669 -26.70 5.65 -18.82
C SER A 669 -27.67 5.85 -17.67
N GLN A 670 -28.88 6.25 -17.96
CA GLN A 670 -29.95 6.41 -16.98
C GLN A 670 -31.27 5.91 -17.49
N LEU A 671 -32.20 5.55 -16.59
CA LEU A 671 -33.58 5.28 -16.92
C LEU A 671 -34.28 6.55 -17.43
N THR A 672 -35.06 6.41 -18.49
CA THR A 672 -35.85 7.49 -19.04
C THR A 672 -37.23 7.54 -18.38
N LYS A 673 -37.92 8.67 -18.44
CA LYS A 673 -39.28 8.85 -17.88
C LYS A 673 -40.30 7.88 -18.46
N THR A 674 -40.11 7.40 -19.67
CA THR A 674 -41.01 6.48 -20.39
C THR A 674 -40.64 5.01 -20.20
N GLY A 675 -39.60 4.70 -19.41
CA GLY A 675 -38.95 3.39 -19.34
C GLY A 675 -37.86 3.26 -20.41
N GLY A 676 -37.03 2.25 -20.27
CA GLY A 676 -35.83 2.05 -21.11
C GLY A 676 -34.64 2.90 -20.68
N VAL A 677 -33.48 2.64 -21.25
CA VAL A 677 -32.19 3.21 -20.86
C VAL A 677 -31.63 4.08 -21.98
N ALA A 678 -31.24 5.31 -21.64
CA ALA A 678 -30.62 6.25 -22.56
C ALA A 678 -29.25 6.70 -22.07
N PRO A 679 -28.29 6.97 -22.98
CA PRO A 679 -26.99 7.51 -22.62
C PRO A 679 -27.12 8.95 -22.09
N ILE A 680 -26.27 9.29 -21.13
CA ILE A 680 -26.16 10.63 -20.55
C ILE A 680 -24.69 11.05 -20.47
N ASN A 681 -24.42 12.31 -20.76
CA ASN A 681 -23.13 12.93 -20.59
C ASN A 681 -23.26 14.16 -19.67
N SER A 682 -22.29 14.35 -18.80
CA SER A 682 -22.18 15.54 -17.95
C SER A 682 -20.78 16.10 -18.02
N SER A 683 -20.65 17.41 -17.86
CA SER A 683 -19.37 18.10 -17.84
C SER A 683 -19.38 19.16 -16.73
N ASN A 684 -18.32 19.19 -15.92
CA ASN A 684 -18.14 20.16 -14.85
C ASN A 684 -16.70 20.70 -14.88
N ASN A 685 -16.53 21.99 -14.51
CA ASN A 685 -15.22 22.64 -14.49
C ASN A 685 -14.97 23.23 -13.11
N ASP A 686 -13.92 22.77 -12.45
CA ASP A 686 -13.53 23.16 -11.11
C ASP A 686 -12.20 23.88 -11.14
N SER A 687 -12.07 24.93 -10.33
CA SER A 687 -10.79 25.62 -10.13
C SER A 687 -10.53 25.93 -8.66
N ALA A 688 -9.27 25.86 -8.28
CA ALA A 688 -8.85 26.14 -6.91
C ALA A 688 -7.48 26.82 -6.84
N TRP A 689 -7.35 27.76 -5.90
CA TRP A 689 -6.08 28.29 -5.45
C TRP A 689 -5.65 27.55 -4.18
N LEU A 690 -4.43 27.02 -4.20
CA LEU A 690 -3.89 26.12 -3.19
C LEU A 690 -2.60 26.75 -2.59
N PRO A 691 -2.71 27.67 -1.66
CA PRO A 691 -1.56 28.26 -0.96
C PRO A 691 -0.95 27.24 -0.01
N SER A 692 0.38 27.35 0.18
CA SER A 692 1.14 26.58 1.17
C SER A 692 2.19 27.46 1.84
N VAL A 693 2.33 27.30 3.15
CA VAL A 693 3.36 27.97 3.96
C VAL A 693 3.91 26.95 4.94
N ASN A 694 5.20 26.72 4.90
CA ASN A 694 5.89 25.83 5.83
C ASN A 694 7.07 26.56 6.45
N LEU A 695 7.20 26.45 7.77
CA LEU A 695 8.25 27.05 8.57
C LEU A 695 9.00 25.96 9.32
N LYS A 696 10.31 25.99 9.26
CA LYS A 696 11.23 25.18 10.05
C LYS A 696 12.12 26.09 10.88
N TRP A 697 12.11 25.91 12.19
CA TRP A 697 12.97 26.64 13.13
C TRP A 697 13.84 25.65 13.89
N GLN A 698 15.16 25.85 13.82
CA GLN A 698 16.15 24.98 14.43
C GLN A 698 17.00 25.77 15.43
N PRO A 699 16.47 26.04 16.65
CA PRO A 699 17.15 26.85 17.66
C PRO A 699 18.46 26.23 18.16
N SER A 700 18.64 24.93 17.99
CA SER A 700 19.87 24.22 18.32
C SER A 700 20.01 22.96 17.47
N GLN A 701 21.16 22.30 17.49
CA GLN A 701 21.39 21.02 16.82
C GLN A 701 20.49 19.88 17.32
N TYR A 702 19.83 20.01 18.48
CA TYR A 702 19.00 18.99 19.10
C TYR A 702 17.51 19.20 18.86
N TRP A 703 17.06 20.42 18.64
CA TRP A 703 15.67 20.78 18.58
C TRP A 703 15.32 21.39 17.23
N GLN A 704 14.24 20.88 16.65
CA GLN A 704 13.69 21.42 15.42
C GLN A 704 12.17 21.51 15.54
N TRP A 705 11.66 22.67 15.27
CA TRP A 705 10.21 22.97 15.23
C TRP A 705 9.79 23.15 13.78
N ARG A 706 8.62 22.62 13.45
CA ARG A 706 8.01 22.87 12.15
C ARG A 706 6.55 23.25 12.34
N ALA A 707 6.10 24.26 11.56
CA ALA A 707 4.70 24.64 11.43
C ALA A 707 4.36 24.64 9.95
N GLY A 708 3.19 24.14 9.61
CA GLY A 708 2.72 24.08 8.23
C GLY A 708 1.27 24.50 8.12
N PHE A 709 0.94 25.23 7.06
CA PHE A 709 -0.41 25.51 6.63
C PHE A 709 -0.49 25.27 5.12
N ASN A 710 -1.47 24.48 4.68
CA ASN A 710 -1.74 24.30 3.27
C ASN A 710 -3.23 24.15 3.00
N ARG A 711 -3.64 24.60 1.83
CA ARG A 711 -4.94 24.29 1.26
C ARG A 711 -4.76 23.25 0.16
N ALA A 712 -5.54 22.19 0.24
CA ALA A 712 -5.49 21.05 -0.68
C ALA A 712 -6.88 20.70 -1.20
N LEU A 713 -6.94 19.93 -2.27
CA LEU A 713 -8.19 19.43 -2.83
C LEU A 713 -8.11 17.90 -3.01
N ASN A 714 -9.27 17.24 -2.90
CA ASN A 714 -9.44 15.84 -3.29
C ASN A 714 -10.67 15.70 -4.20
N ARG A 715 -10.51 14.97 -5.31
CA ARG A 715 -11.59 14.77 -6.30
C ARG A 715 -12.53 13.67 -5.84
N PRO A 716 -13.82 13.72 -6.28
CA PRO A 716 -14.78 12.64 -6.00
C PRO A 716 -14.31 11.29 -6.57
N ASN A 717 -14.72 10.19 -5.95
CA ASN A 717 -14.50 8.86 -6.51
C ASN A 717 -15.21 8.71 -7.87
N TYR A 718 -14.65 7.90 -8.75
CA TYR A 718 -15.23 7.70 -10.09
C TYR A 718 -16.63 7.09 -10.03
N SER A 719 -16.89 6.18 -9.09
CA SER A 719 -18.20 5.57 -8.89
C SER A 719 -19.28 6.58 -8.51
N ASP A 720 -18.92 7.59 -7.69
CA ASP A 720 -19.85 8.62 -7.21
C ASP A 720 -20.28 9.57 -8.34
N LEU A 721 -19.40 9.73 -9.34
CA LEU A 721 -19.65 10.53 -10.55
C LEU A 721 -20.46 9.80 -11.63
N ASN A 722 -20.69 8.48 -11.50
CA ASN A 722 -21.53 7.75 -12.46
C ASN A 722 -22.93 8.39 -12.51
N PRO A 723 -23.40 8.88 -13.68
CA PRO A 723 -24.68 9.58 -13.77
C PRO A 723 -25.89 8.65 -13.75
N LYS A 724 -25.78 7.48 -13.17
CA LYS A 724 -26.79 6.42 -13.16
C LYS A 724 -28.04 6.85 -12.41
N LEU A 725 -29.19 6.48 -12.97
CA LEU A 725 -30.48 6.37 -12.31
C LEU A 725 -30.99 4.95 -12.54
N HIS A 726 -31.02 4.14 -11.50
CA HIS A 726 -31.51 2.77 -11.53
C HIS A 726 -32.58 2.59 -10.47
N VAL A 727 -33.74 2.07 -10.85
CA VAL A 727 -34.84 1.72 -9.92
C VAL A 727 -34.96 0.22 -9.80
N ASN A 728 -35.05 -0.28 -8.59
CA ASN A 728 -35.29 -1.68 -8.30
C ASN A 728 -36.78 -1.86 -8.00
N SER A 729 -37.44 -2.69 -8.78
CA SER A 729 -38.88 -2.95 -8.66
C SER A 729 -39.24 -4.18 -7.83
N GLY A 730 -38.22 -4.91 -7.34
CA GLY A 730 -38.40 -6.09 -6.48
C GLY A 730 -38.32 -5.70 -5.00
N GLY A 731 -39.37 -5.88 -4.23
CA GLY A 731 -39.44 -5.56 -2.82
C GLY A 731 -39.85 -4.11 -2.53
N LEU A 732 -39.24 -3.43 -1.58
CA LEU A 732 -39.48 -2.02 -1.32
C LEU A 732 -38.92 -1.15 -2.47
N PRO A 733 -39.68 -0.10 -2.91
CA PRO A 733 -39.23 0.77 -3.98
C PRO A 733 -37.95 1.51 -3.60
N TYR A 734 -36.84 1.12 -4.19
CA TYR A 734 -35.51 1.71 -3.96
C TYR A 734 -34.88 2.14 -5.28
N ALA A 735 -34.15 3.25 -5.25
CA ALA A 735 -33.40 3.71 -6.40
C ALA A 735 -31.95 4.04 -6.07
N GLU A 736 -31.09 3.76 -6.99
CA GLU A 736 -29.69 4.15 -6.94
C GLU A 736 -29.46 5.40 -7.80
N LEU A 737 -28.94 6.45 -7.18
CA LEU A 737 -28.69 7.73 -7.81
C LEU A 737 -27.21 8.07 -7.75
N GLY A 738 -26.60 8.27 -8.93
CA GLY A 738 -25.29 8.88 -9.01
C GLY A 738 -25.34 10.41 -9.05
N ASN A 739 -24.19 11.08 -8.90
CA ASN A 739 -24.12 12.55 -8.95
C ASN A 739 -22.89 13.03 -9.75
N PRO A 740 -23.05 13.25 -11.05
CA PRO A 740 -21.94 13.72 -11.88
C PRO A 740 -21.52 15.18 -11.60
N ASN A 741 -22.25 15.90 -10.75
CA ASN A 741 -22.00 17.31 -10.42
C ASN A 741 -21.25 17.49 -9.10
N LEU A 742 -20.73 16.40 -8.52
CA LEU A 742 -19.93 16.50 -7.30
C LEU A 742 -18.69 17.37 -7.51
N GLN A 743 -18.45 18.24 -6.51
CA GLN A 743 -17.32 19.13 -6.45
C GLN A 743 -16.16 18.49 -5.66
N PRO A 744 -14.90 18.89 -5.89
CA PRO A 744 -13.80 18.46 -5.02
C PRO A 744 -14.01 18.87 -3.56
N VAL A 745 -13.59 17.97 -2.67
CA VAL A 745 -13.42 18.31 -1.24
C VAL A 745 -12.24 19.27 -1.12
N ILE A 746 -12.42 20.37 -0.42
CA ILE A 746 -11.37 21.38 -0.16
C ILE A 746 -11.00 21.33 1.31
N ALA A 747 -9.74 21.04 1.61
CA ALA A 747 -9.22 21.00 2.97
C ALA A 747 -8.23 22.12 3.26
N ASN A 748 -8.35 22.72 4.43
CA ASN A 748 -7.33 23.54 5.05
C ASN A 748 -6.66 22.70 6.14
N THR A 749 -5.37 22.44 5.98
CA THR A 749 -4.58 21.63 6.89
C THR A 749 -3.60 22.50 7.65
N SER A 750 -3.55 22.35 8.96
CA SER A 750 -2.56 22.98 9.83
C SER A 750 -1.79 21.91 10.58
N THR A 751 -0.48 22.06 10.68
CA THR A 751 0.39 21.14 11.40
C THR A 751 1.38 21.90 12.27
N LEU A 752 1.72 21.31 13.41
CA LEU A 752 2.79 21.79 14.29
C LEU A 752 3.55 20.58 14.83
N SER A 753 4.86 20.57 14.68
CA SER A 753 5.67 19.51 15.28
C SER A 753 6.91 20.02 15.98
N VAL A 754 7.36 19.22 16.92
CA VAL A 754 8.65 19.36 17.57
C VAL A 754 9.41 18.03 17.39
N ASN A 755 10.64 18.14 16.90
CA ASN A 755 11.58 17.02 16.79
C ASN A 755 12.74 17.27 17.75
N TRP A 756 13.06 16.25 18.52
CA TRP A 756 14.25 16.22 19.38
C TRP A 756 15.12 15.08 18.93
N GLN A 757 16.42 15.38 18.72
CA GLN A 757 17.38 14.39 18.28
C GLN A 757 18.67 14.52 19.10
N GLN A 758 19.12 13.39 19.63
CA GLN A 758 20.41 13.22 20.26
C GLN A 758 21.07 11.95 19.69
N GLN A 759 22.37 11.72 19.94
CA GLN A 759 23.14 10.65 19.27
C GLN A 759 22.45 9.28 19.19
N SER A 760 21.72 8.88 20.23
CA SER A 760 21.09 7.55 20.31
C SER A 760 19.57 7.58 20.31
N VAL A 761 18.96 8.76 20.37
CA VAL A 761 17.49 8.89 20.49
C VAL A 761 17.00 10.00 19.57
N SER A 762 15.96 9.71 18.83
CA SER A 762 15.15 10.73 18.16
C SER A 762 13.70 10.59 18.63
N ALA A 763 13.03 11.72 18.84
CA ALA A 763 11.63 11.77 19.21
C ALA A 763 10.93 12.90 18.45
N GLN A 764 9.68 12.66 18.08
CA GLN A 764 8.85 13.64 17.40
C GLN A 764 7.47 13.65 18.03
N LEU A 765 6.92 14.83 18.22
CA LEU A 765 5.51 15.06 18.49
C LEU A 765 4.94 15.95 17.38
N LEU A 766 3.86 15.50 16.74
CA LEU A 766 3.18 16.18 15.65
C LEU A 766 1.70 16.33 16.01
N GLY A 767 1.20 17.57 16.01
CA GLY A 767 -0.22 17.86 16.00
C GLY A 767 -0.69 18.28 14.61
N PHE A 768 -1.90 17.87 14.23
CA PHE A 768 -2.50 18.20 12.94
C PHE A 768 -4.00 18.46 13.06
N ASN A 769 -4.50 19.26 12.14
CA ASN A 769 -5.93 19.56 12.00
C ASN A 769 -6.27 19.75 10.54
N HIS A 770 -7.23 18.96 10.03
CA HIS A 770 -7.84 19.06 8.72
C HIS A 770 -9.24 19.62 8.88
N HIS A 771 -9.53 20.72 8.21
CA HIS A 771 -10.87 21.29 8.10
C HIS A 771 -11.31 21.21 6.63
N MET A 772 -12.29 20.36 6.35
CA MET A 772 -12.73 19.99 5.02
C MET A 772 -14.11 20.55 4.72
N ASN A 773 -14.21 21.30 3.63
CA ASN A 773 -15.46 21.80 3.08
C ASN A 773 -15.86 21.00 1.85
N ASN A 774 -17.13 21.06 1.45
CA ASN A 774 -17.69 20.26 0.37
C ASN A 774 -17.46 18.76 0.58
N PHE A 775 -17.43 18.32 1.83
CA PHE A 775 -17.23 16.91 2.14
C PHE A 775 -18.37 16.09 1.56
N ILE A 776 -18.02 15.00 0.87
CA ILE A 776 -19.00 14.17 0.18
C ILE A 776 -19.64 13.24 1.20
N VAL A 777 -20.95 13.34 1.33
CA VAL A 777 -21.75 12.51 2.24
C VAL A 777 -22.87 11.83 1.49
N GLU A 778 -23.24 10.67 1.96
CA GLU A 778 -24.45 9.99 1.49
C GLU A 778 -25.66 10.51 2.25
N GLN A 779 -26.72 10.87 1.51
CA GLN A 779 -27.96 11.38 2.06
C GLN A 779 -29.15 10.61 1.51
N ALA A 780 -30.16 10.42 2.35
CA ALA A 780 -31.45 9.93 1.92
C ALA A 780 -32.08 10.96 0.96
N ALA A 781 -32.50 10.48 -0.17
CA ALA A 781 -33.24 11.22 -1.18
C ALA A 781 -34.50 10.46 -1.54
N SER A 782 -35.43 11.14 -2.13
CA SER A 782 -36.65 10.50 -2.63
C SER A 782 -37.06 11.10 -3.96
N PHE A 783 -37.56 10.30 -4.84
CA PHE A 783 -38.04 10.80 -6.12
C PHE A 783 -39.20 9.96 -6.66
N ASN A 784 -39.98 10.55 -7.57
CA ASN A 784 -41.09 9.89 -8.22
C ASN A 784 -40.71 9.44 -9.62
N TYR A 785 -40.88 8.16 -9.90
CA TYR A 785 -40.65 7.56 -11.18
C TYR A 785 -41.87 6.79 -11.63
N GLN A 786 -42.43 7.12 -12.80
CA GLN A 786 -43.65 6.50 -13.36
C GLN A 786 -44.84 6.45 -12.38
N GLY A 787 -45.01 7.50 -11.56
CA GLY A 787 -46.07 7.60 -10.57
C GLY A 787 -45.84 6.84 -9.27
N GLN A 788 -44.74 6.13 -9.13
CA GLN A 788 -44.32 5.46 -7.92
C GLN A 788 -43.27 6.28 -7.18
N HIS A 789 -43.35 6.32 -5.85
CA HIS A 789 -42.40 6.95 -4.98
C HIS A 789 -41.26 5.97 -4.63
N TYR A 790 -39.99 6.41 -4.77
CA TYR A 790 -38.78 5.64 -4.47
C TYR A 790 -37.97 6.33 -3.42
N ASN A 791 -37.54 5.58 -2.42
CA ASN A 791 -36.46 5.99 -1.53
C ASN A 791 -35.14 5.74 -2.23
N SER A 792 -34.18 6.63 -2.01
CA SER A 792 -32.86 6.51 -2.61
C SER A 792 -31.79 7.05 -1.69
N LEU A 793 -30.55 6.68 -1.95
CA LEU A 793 -29.36 7.29 -1.38
C LEU A 793 -28.60 8.01 -2.50
N GLN A 794 -28.10 9.20 -2.21
CA GLN A 794 -27.32 9.98 -3.15
C GLN A 794 -26.12 10.62 -2.47
N ARG A 795 -24.96 10.60 -3.12
CA ARG A 795 -23.78 11.32 -2.70
C ARG A 795 -23.90 12.80 -3.02
N THR A 796 -23.65 13.68 -2.04
CA THR A 796 -23.75 15.15 -2.15
C THR A 796 -22.59 15.83 -1.44
N ASN A 797 -22.29 17.09 -1.83
CA ASN A 797 -21.27 17.93 -1.16
C ASN A 797 -21.84 18.71 0.05
N ASP A 798 -22.74 18.14 0.80
CA ASP A 798 -23.43 18.81 1.92
C ASP A 798 -22.62 18.69 3.25
N GLY A 799 -21.51 17.99 3.26
CA GLY A 799 -20.72 17.75 4.47
C GLY A 799 -19.67 18.85 4.72
N GLN A 800 -19.41 19.07 6.02
CA GLN A 800 -18.20 19.69 6.54
C GLN A 800 -17.57 18.71 7.51
N ALA A 801 -16.29 18.35 7.29
CA ALA A 801 -15.60 17.42 8.15
C ALA A 801 -14.41 18.07 8.85
N GLN A 802 -14.16 17.65 10.08
CA GLN A 802 -12.98 18.04 10.84
C GLN A 802 -12.30 16.81 11.40
N VAL A 803 -11.00 16.65 11.08
CA VAL A 803 -10.15 15.61 11.65
C VAL A 803 -8.94 16.26 12.30
N ASN A 804 -8.72 16.01 13.59
CA ASN A 804 -7.53 16.47 14.28
C ASN A 804 -6.98 15.37 15.19
N GLY A 805 -5.67 15.38 15.39
CA GLY A 805 -5.01 14.38 16.19
C GLY A 805 -3.58 14.76 16.57
N LEU A 806 -2.99 13.87 17.36
CA LEU A 806 -1.61 13.93 17.82
C LEU A 806 -0.90 12.65 17.42
N GLN A 807 0.32 12.78 16.93
CA GLN A 807 1.21 11.67 16.65
C GLN A 807 2.49 11.83 17.44
N ALA A 808 2.87 10.80 18.18
CA ALA A 808 4.17 10.70 18.83
C ALA A 808 4.96 9.57 18.19
N SER A 809 6.23 9.78 17.94
CA SER A 809 7.13 8.73 17.48
C SER A 809 8.50 8.88 18.12
N SER A 810 9.17 7.76 18.37
CA SER A 810 10.52 7.73 18.93
C SER A 810 11.29 6.56 18.33
N GLN A 811 12.56 6.79 18.10
CA GLN A 811 13.53 5.79 17.71
C GLN A 811 14.72 5.86 18.65
N TRP A 812 15.04 4.74 19.27
CA TRP A 812 16.08 4.65 20.27
C TRP A 812 17.07 3.55 19.90
N GLN A 813 18.33 3.94 19.70
CA GLN A 813 19.45 3.02 19.60
C GLN A 813 19.92 2.69 21.01
N LEU A 814 19.69 1.44 21.43
CA LEU A 814 20.04 0.98 22.75
C LEU A 814 21.55 0.84 22.89
N PRO A 815 22.13 1.12 24.08
CA PRO A 815 23.56 0.89 24.34
C PRO A 815 23.88 -0.59 24.16
N GLN A 816 25.11 -0.86 23.74
CA GLN A 816 25.59 -2.24 23.62
C GLN A 816 25.72 -2.88 24.99
N TYR A 817 24.83 -3.80 25.33
CA TYR A 817 24.81 -4.48 26.63
C TYR A 817 25.70 -5.72 26.67
N SER A 818 26.08 -6.30 25.54
CA SER A 818 26.95 -7.45 25.46
C SER A 818 27.69 -7.50 24.14
N GLN A 819 28.76 -8.28 24.06
CA GLN A 819 29.50 -8.53 22.82
C GLN A 819 28.69 -9.33 21.77
N TRP A 820 27.54 -9.89 22.16
CA TRP A 820 26.66 -10.66 21.27
C TRP A 820 25.69 -9.78 20.50
N PHE A 821 25.41 -8.56 20.99
CA PHE A 821 24.49 -7.61 20.36
C PHE A 821 25.26 -6.35 19.97
N LEU A 822 25.59 -6.20 18.70
CA LEU A 822 26.29 -5.02 18.21
C LEU A 822 25.39 -3.80 18.20
N GLN A 823 24.14 -3.98 17.84
CA GLN A 823 23.16 -2.91 17.76
C GLN A 823 21.78 -3.44 18.10
N SER A 824 21.09 -2.70 18.93
CA SER A 824 19.67 -2.91 19.21
C SER A 824 18.92 -1.60 19.05
N GLN A 825 17.77 -1.65 18.42
CA GLN A 825 16.96 -0.47 18.14
C GLN A 825 15.52 -0.73 18.55
N LEU A 826 14.96 0.21 19.27
CA LEU A 826 13.54 0.27 19.55
C LEU A 826 12.94 1.45 18.79
N SER A 827 11.91 1.19 18.00
CA SER A 827 11.13 2.23 17.33
C SER A 827 9.67 2.09 17.74
N ALA A 828 9.06 3.18 18.12
CA ALA A 828 7.66 3.21 18.49
C ALA A 828 6.97 4.43 17.87
N SER A 829 5.76 4.25 17.43
CA SER A 829 4.88 5.35 17.03
C SER A 829 3.46 5.11 17.50
N ILE A 830 2.77 6.17 17.87
CA ILE A 830 1.37 6.15 18.24
C ILE A 830 0.70 7.40 17.69
N THR A 831 -0.48 7.23 17.13
CA THR A 831 -1.33 8.33 16.66
C THR A 831 -2.66 8.24 17.37
N HIS A 832 -3.11 9.35 17.92
CA HIS A 832 -4.42 9.52 18.54
C HIS A 832 -5.22 10.55 17.75
N ILE A 833 -6.39 10.17 17.31
CA ILE A 833 -7.36 11.06 16.68
C ILE A 833 -8.30 11.56 17.76
N ASN A 834 -8.20 12.85 18.04
CA ASN A 834 -9.01 13.48 19.07
C ASN A 834 -10.42 13.82 18.57
N LYS A 835 -10.55 14.08 17.27
CA LYS A 835 -11.83 14.40 16.62
C LYS A 835 -11.81 13.96 15.16
N ALA A 836 -12.87 13.29 14.72
CA ALA A 836 -13.10 12.92 13.33
C ALA A 836 -14.61 12.94 13.04
N ASP A 837 -15.16 14.15 12.88
CA ASP A 837 -16.60 14.34 12.77
C ASP A 837 -16.98 15.01 11.45
N VAL A 838 -18.14 14.63 10.95
CA VAL A 838 -18.84 15.24 9.83
C VAL A 838 -20.11 15.90 10.34
N SER A 839 -20.39 17.11 9.86
CA SER A 839 -21.68 17.80 10.04
C SER A 839 -22.28 18.11 8.68
N THR A 840 -23.61 18.04 8.58
CA THR A 840 -24.37 18.37 7.37
C THR A 840 -25.19 19.65 7.57
N SER A 841 -25.69 20.25 6.49
CA SER A 841 -26.58 21.42 6.54
C SER A 841 -27.90 21.12 7.28
N ALA A 842 -28.34 19.87 7.28
CA ALA A 842 -29.49 19.41 8.04
C ALA A 842 -29.24 19.25 9.55
N GLY A 843 -28.02 19.48 10.02
CA GLY A 843 -27.65 19.36 11.43
C GLY A 843 -27.32 17.93 11.87
N ASN A 844 -27.18 16.99 10.95
CA ASN A 844 -26.73 15.63 11.29
C ASN A 844 -25.23 15.66 11.62
N HIS A 845 -24.84 14.86 12.62
CA HIS A 845 -23.46 14.66 13.04
C HIS A 845 -23.13 13.19 13.07
N PHE A 846 -21.97 12.81 12.53
CA PHE A 846 -21.48 11.43 12.53
C PHE A 846 -19.96 11.37 12.37
N LYS A 847 -19.34 10.23 12.66
CA LYS A 847 -17.91 10.03 12.51
C LYS A 847 -17.50 9.95 11.04
N VAL A 848 -16.28 10.38 10.74
CA VAL A 848 -15.66 10.15 9.42
C VAL A 848 -15.36 8.66 9.27
N GLU A 849 -15.76 8.07 8.13
CA GLU A 849 -15.51 6.66 7.82
C GLU A 849 -14.01 6.38 7.66
N GLY A 850 -13.57 5.18 8.06
CA GLY A 850 -12.19 4.73 7.93
C GLY A 850 -11.21 5.27 8.96
N VAL A 851 -11.64 6.07 9.94
CA VAL A 851 -10.79 6.72 10.94
C VAL A 851 -10.83 5.98 12.27
N SER A 852 -9.67 5.45 12.69
CA SER A 852 -9.48 4.85 14.01
C SER A 852 -9.04 5.88 15.03
N ASP A 853 -9.54 5.78 16.27
CA ASP A 853 -9.16 6.68 17.34
C ASP A 853 -7.67 6.50 17.73
N TRP A 854 -7.16 5.27 17.64
CA TRP A 854 -5.77 4.94 17.95
C TRP A 854 -5.14 4.06 16.86
N THR A 855 -3.91 4.41 16.47
CA THR A 855 -3.05 3.53 15.66
C THR A 855 -1.65 3.55 16.25
N GLY A 856 -0.96 2.42 16.21
CA GLY A 856 0.38 2.31 16.79
C GLY A 856 1.24 1.27 16.10
N ASN A 857 2.55 1.49 16.15
CA ASN A 857 3.56 0.55 15.70
C ASN A 857 4.66 0.47 16.74
N LEU A 858 5.07 -0.74 17.07
CA LEU A 858 6.22 -1.03 17.92
C LEU A 858 7.15 -1.98 17.17
N ARG A 859 8.40 -1.60 17.04
CA ARG A 859 9.43 -2.40 16.40
C ARG A 859 10.64 -2.54 17.30
N PHE A 860 11.08 -3.77 17.51
CA PHE A 860 12.35 -4.08 18.17
C PHE A 860 13.27 -4.81 17.20
N LEU A 861 14.43 -4.25 16.95
CA LEU A 861 15.48 -4.80 16.10
C LEU A 861 16.70 -5.12 16.93
N VAL A 862 17.21 -6.33 16.77
CA VAL A 862 18.46 -6.77 17.38
C VAL A 862 19.35 -7.33 16.32
N SER A 863 20.62 -6.94 16.30
CA SER A 863 21.58 -7.44 15.32
C SER A 863 22.95 -7.71 15.88
N ASP A 864 23.63 -8.66 15.25
CA ASP A 864 25.05 -8.98 15.42
C ASP A 864 25.72 -8.99 14.05
N LYS A 865 27.01 -9.29 14.00
CA LYS A 865 27.82 -9.35 12.76
C LYS A 865 27.28 -10.31 11.72
N LYS A 866 26.61 -11.38 12.15
CA LYS A 866 26.19 -12.49 11.28
C LYS A 866 24.68 -12.69 11.22
N TRP A 867 23.93 -12.03 12.07
CA TRP A 867 22.47 -12.22 12.11
C TRP A 867 21.75 -10.95 12.57
N GLN A 868 20.48 -10.89 12.24
CA GLN A 868 19.55 -9.85 12.66
C GLN A 868 18.19 -10.47 12.94
N ALA A 869 17.52 -10.01 13.99
CA ALA A 869 16.15 -10.37 14.28
C ALA A 869 15.32 -9.11 14.46
N ALA A 870 14.11 -9.13 13.96
CA ALA A 870 13.14 -8.05 14.10
C ALA A 870 11.81 -8.61 14.62
N PHE A 871 11.18 -7.85 15.51
CA PHE A 871 9.87 -8.09 16.06
C PHE A 871 9.03 -6.84 15.81
N ASN A 872 7.87 -7.02 15.21
CA ASN A 872 6.97 -5.95 14.81
C ASN A 872 5.58 -6.18 15.37
N ILE A 873 4.99 -5.16 16.01
CA ILE A 873 3.58 -5.14 16.41
C ILE A 873 2.95 -3.91 15.76
N ASN A 874 1.84 -4.11 15.09
CA ASN A 874 1.01 -3.04 14.56
C ASN A 874 -0.38 -3.14 15.17
N TYR A 875 -0.86 -2.05 15.74
CA TYR A 875 -2.16 -1.93 16.37
C TYR A 875 -3.02 -0.87 15.67
N ARG A 876 -4.28 -1.19 15.50
CA ARG A 876 -5.32 -0.26 15.06
C ARG A 876 -6.57 -0.49 15.88
N SER A 877 -7.12 0.57 16.52
CA SER A 877 -8.39 0.49 17.22
C SER A 877 -9.56 0.37 16.27
N ASP A 878 -10.72 0.04 16.79
CA ASP A 878 -11.97 0.00 16.03
C ASP A 878 -12.27 1.32 15.29
N PHE A 879 -13.01 1.22 14.20
CA PHE A 879 -13.42 2.37 13.40
C PHE A 879 -14.71 2.11 12.63
N LEU A 880 -15.45 3.18 12.37
CA LEU A 880 -16.59 3.15 11.45
C LEU A 880 -16.10 2.85 10.03
N GLU A 881 -16.45 1.67 9.50
CA GLU A 881 -16.12 1.27 8.13
C GLU A 881 -17.09 1.88 7.14
N GLN A 882 -18.39 1.74 7.43
CA GLN A 882 -19.45 2.25 6.59
C GLN A 882 -20.67 2.59 7.43
N ARG A 883 -21.23 3.77 7.21
CA ARG A 883 -22.49 4.19 7.78
C ARG A 883 -23.65 3.59 6.99
N ASP A 884 -24.57 2.90 7.66
CA ASP A 884 -25.81 2.45 7.05
C ASP A 884 -26.96 3.40 7.41
N ILE A 885 -27.38 4.20 6.43
CA ILE A 885 -28.47 5.17 6.59
C ILE A 885 -29.84 4.46 6.50
N SER A 886 -29.90 3.34 5.80
CA SER A 886 -31.18 2.64 5.51
C SER A 886 -31.63 1.72 6.63
N ASN A 887 -30.69 1.07 7.35
CA ASN A 887 -30.99 0.08 8.38
C ASN A 887 -30.63 0.52 9.80
N ASN A 888 -30.06 1.69 9.98
CA ASN A 888 -29.56 2.28 11.22
C ASN A 888 -28.41 1.52 11.90
N ALA A 889 -27.95 0.38 11.39
CA ALA A 889 -26.86 -0.39 11.94
C ALA A 889 -25.59 -0.24 11.09
N SER A 890 -24.67 0.58 11.55
CA SER A 890 -23.43 0.88 10.83
C SER A 890 -22.39 -0.22 11.02
N SER A 891 -21.58 -0.48 9.99
CA SER A 891 -20.46 -1.44 10.04
C SER A 891 -19.24 -0.82 10.69
N TYR A 892 -18.68 -1.52 11.67
CA TYR A 892 -17.41 -1.20 12.31
C TYR A 892 -16.43 -2.34 12.14
N VAL A 893 -15.19 -2.01 11.82
CA VAL A 893 -14.06 -2.94 11.96
C VAL A 893 -13.60 -2.84 13.42
N GLU A 894 -13.48 -3.98 14.10
CA GLU A 894 -13.00 -4.05 15.48
C GLU A 894 -11.49 -3.83 15.53
N ASP A 895 -10.94 -3.69 16.73
CA ASP A 895 -9.50 -3.53 16.93
C ASP A 895 -8.73 -4.73 16.36
N TYR A 896 -7.56 -4.43 15.82
CA TYR A 896 -6.72 -5.41 15.15
C TYR A 896 -5.26 -5.23 15.53
N THR A 897 -4.59 -6.33 15.90
CA THR A 897 -3.17 -6.36 16.26
C THR A 897 -2.42 -7.38 15.42
N SER A 898 -1.60 -6.94 14.46
CA SER A 898 -0.72 -7.86 13.76
C SER A 898 0.64 -7.96 14.44
N THR A 899 1.16 -9.17 14.53
CA THR A 899 2.49 -9.47 15.04
C THR A 899 3.30 -10.22 13.99
N ASP A 900 4.44 -9.66 13.62
CA ASP A 900 5.29 -10.20 12.58
C ASP A 900 6.73 -10.35 13.08
N LEU A 901 7.40 -11.42 12.64
CA LEU A 901 8.75 -11.78 13.05
C LEU A 901 9.65 -11.89 11.82
N SER A 902 10.91 -11.49 11.95
CA SER A 902 11.92 -11.67 10.91
C SER A 902 13.25 -12.10 11.52
N PHE A 903 13.93 -13.02 10.86
CA PHE A 903 15.28 -13.42 11.18
C PHE A 903 16.13 -13.49 9.92
N SER A 904 17.26 -12.79 9.88
CA SER A 904 18.21 -12.80 8.78
C SER A 904 19.56 -13.33 9.24
N TRP A 905 20.13 -14.25 8.48
CA TRP A 905 21.46 -14.78 8.70
C TRP A 905 22.38 -14.43 7.50
N PHE A 906 23.47 -13.76 7.79
CA PHE A 906 24.46 -13.32 6.80
C PHE A 906 25.60 -14.32 6.76
N TYR A 907 25.53 -15.27 5.81
CA TYR A 907 26.54 -16.30 5.64
C TYR A 907 27.87 -15.72 5.17
N SER A 908 27.84 -14.83 4.20
CA SER A 908 29.02 -14.15 3.64
C SER A 908 28.70 -12.72 3.21
N ALA A 909 29.67 -12.04 2.66
CA ALA A 909 29.52 -10.73 2.04
C ALA A 909 28.49 -10.72 0.89
N ASN A 910 28.26 -11.85 0.26
CA ASN A 910 27.46 -11.97 -0.94
C ASN A 910 26.24 -12.90 -0.79
N ALA A 911 26.02 -13.48 0.41
CA ALA A 911 24.93 -14.42 0.62
C ALA A 911 24.26 -14.23 1.97
N SER A 912 22.92 -14.14 1.96
CA SER A 912 22.09 -14.07 3.16
C SER A 912 20.87 -14.96 3.05
N LEU A 913 20.45 -15.54 4.17
CA LEU A 913 19.21 -16.30 4.34
C LEU A 913 18.31 -15.53 5.29
N ARG A 914 17.03 -15.42 4.93
CA ARG A 914 16.03 -14.73 5.74
C ARG A 914 14.81 -15.63 5.95
N LEU A 915 14.26 -15.56 7.14
CA LEU A 915 13.01 -16.18 7.55
C LEU A 915 12.08 -15.10 8.07
N ASP A 916 10.89 -15.00 7.49
CA ASP A 916 9.82 -14.12 7.94
C ASP A 916 8.60 -14.95 8.35
N MET A 917 7.90 -14.52 9.39
CA MET A 917 6.63 -15.07 9.84
C MET A 917 5.64 -13.94 10.00
N PHE A 918 4.56 -13.98 9.21
CA PHE A 918 3.48 -13.01 9.21
C PHE A 918 2.30 -13.52 10.02
N ASN A 919 1.59 -12.59 10.65
CA ASN A 919 0.41 -12.88 11.47
C ASN A 919 0.70 -13.99 12.50
N ALA A 920 1.81 -13.87 13.23
CA ALA A 920 2.29 -14.92 14.14
C ALA A 920 1.29 -15.30 15.25
N THR A 921 0.42 -14.39 15.64
CA THR A 921 -0.67 -14.56 16.60
C THR A 921 -1.93 -15.19 16.00
N ASN A 922 -2.00 -15.33 14.67
CA ASN A 922 -3.20 -15.75 13.93
C ASN A 922 -4.43 -14.89 14.25
N GLU A 923 -4.26 -13.60 14.16
CA GLU A 923 -5.31 -12.62 14.48
C GLU A 923 -6.49 -12.73 13.50
N THR A 924 -7.69 -12.69 14.04
CA THR A 924 -8.94 -12.69 13.26
C THR A 924 -9.40 -11.25 13.01
N LEU A 925 -9.72 -10.93 11.78
CA LEU A 925 -10.30 -9.63 11.42
C LEU A 925 -11.81 -9.69 11.63
N THR A 926 -12.32 -8.88 12.56
CA THR A 926 -13.73 -8.89 12.94
C THR A 926 -14.42 -7.58 12.57
N ARG A 927 -15.66 -7.70 12.10
CA ARG A 927 -16.57 -6.58 11.90
C ARG A 927 -17.83 -6.76 12.69
N THR A 928 -18.36 -5.68 13.23
CA THR A 928 -19.62 -5.64 13.97
C THR A 928 -20.59 -4.64 13.37
N ALA A 929 -21.85 -4.95 13.42
CA ALA A 929 -22.93 -4.01 13.20
C ALA A 929 -23.26 -3.30 14.51
N LYS A 930 -23.22 -1.97 14.54
CA LYS A 930 -23.46 -1.18 15.75
C LYS A 930 -24.55 -0.14 15.53
N THR A 931 -25.40 0.04 16.56
CA THR A 931 -26.26 1.21 16.74
C THR A 931 -25.83 1.93 18.01
N ASP A 932 -26.53 2.97 18.41
CA ASP A 932 -26.24 3.70 19.65
C ASP A 932 -26.37 2.82 20.92
N TYR A 933 -27.09 1.70 20.85
CA TYR A 933 -27.42 0.87 22.02
C TYR A 933 -27.25 -0.63 21.80
N ALA A 934 -26.88 -1.06 20.61
CA ALA A 934 -26.75 -2.48 20.29
C ALA A 934 -25.53 -2.77 19.41
N SER A 935 -24.97 -3.97 19.56
CA SER A 935 -23.84 -4.44 18.75
C SER A 935 -23.97 -5.93 18.48
N SER A 936 -23.64 -6.37 17.26
CA SER A 936 -23.63 -7.78 16.88
C SER A 936 -22.54 -8.11 15.88
N LEU A 937 -22.06 -9.36 15.88
CA LEU A 937 -21.09 -9.85 14.92
C LEU A 937 -21.64 -9.76 13.50
N MET A 938 -20.97 -9.01 12.64
CA MET A 938 -21.29 -8.88 11.23
C MET A 938 -20.41 -9.81 10.38
N LYS A 939 -19.11 -9.84 10.65
CA LYS A 939 -18.15 -10.61 9.87
C LYS A 939 -16.95 -11.00 10.72
N ALA A 940 -16.47 -12.23 10.56
CA ALA A 940 -15.21 -12.70 11.11
C ALA A 940 -14.40 -13.39 10.00
N GLU A 941 -13.11 -13.04 9.88
CA GLU A 941 -12.22 -13.49 8.80
C GLU A 941 -10.90 -13.97 9.39
N GLU A 942 -10.51 -15.18 9.07
CA GLU A 942 -9.23 -15.78 9.45
C GLU A 942 -8.42 -16.13 8.20
N PHE A 943 -7.13 -15.78 8.21
CA PHE A 943 -6.23 -15.89 7.06
C PHE A 943 -5.08 -16.87 7.29
N GLY A 944 -4.88 -17.36 8.52
CA GLY A 944 -3.77 -18.22 8.91
C GLY A 944 -2.42 -17.49 9.02
N ARG A 945 -1.40 -18.24 9.44
CA ARG A 945 0.00 -17.81 9.53
C ARG A 945 0.70 -18.07 8.22
N ARG A 946 1.62 -17.19 7.85
CA ARG A 946 2.44 -17.35 6.65
C ARG A 946 3.92 -17.29 7.01
N VAL A 947 4.70 -18.24 6.51
CA VAL A 947 6.14 -18.33 6.70
C VAL A 947 6.83 -18.18 5.34
N VAL A 948 7.83 -17.30 5.25
CA VAL A 948 8.58 -17.02 4.03
C VAL A 948 10.07 -17.21 4.28
N VAL A 949 10.74 -17.95 3.40
CA VAL A 949 12.19 -18.16 3.41
C VAL A 949 12.78 -17.57 2.15
N SER A 950 13.77 -16.68 2.29
CA SER A 950 14.42 -15.99 1.17
C SER A 950 15.93 -16.18 1.21
N LEU A 951 16.52 -16.56 0.08
CA LEU A 951 17.97 -16.61 -0.14
C LEU A 951 18.34 -15.46 -1.10
N SER A 952 19.21 -14.57 -0.67
CA SER A 952 19.74 -13.49 -1.49
C SER A 952 21.21 -13.74 -1.81
N LEU A 953 21.55 -13.63 -3.09
CA LEU A 953 22.90 -13.79 -3.60
C LEU A 953 23.29 -12.56 -4.41
N ARG A 954 24.49 -12.01 -4.19
CA ARG A 954 25.09 -10.91 -4.94
C ARG A 954 26.31 -11.42 -5.71
N ILE A 955 26.36 -11.07 -7.01
CA ILE A 955 27.41 -11.50 -7.93
C ILE A 955 28.16 -10.27 -8.45
#